data_a354bbe5d11de657a213658d3306b989
#
_entry.id   a354bbe5d11de657a213658d3306b989
#
_cell.length_a   1.000
_cell.length_b   1.000
_cell.length_c   1.000
_cell.angle_alpha   90.00
_cell.angle_beta   90.00
_cell.angle_gamma   90.00
#
_symmetry.space_group_name_H-M   'P 1'
#
loop_
_entity.id
_entity.type
_entity.pdbx_description
1 polymer ?
#
loop_
_entity_poly.entity_id
_entity_poly.type
_entity_poly.pdbx_seq_one_letter_code
_entity_poly.pdbx_strand_id
1 'polypeptide(L)'
;MDCRRSRDLVVRSTAWAKRPLAIACTAALLATTGFQPAHAQQVQAQQTQDQTTATPPKTQAAPANTKQTTPEEKPAPKSEDRAANLDAIVVTGIAGSIENSIKTKEKATNIVEAISAEDIGKLPDASIAESLARLPGLATQRVDGRADQISIRGLSPDFGGTTLNGREQATIGENRGVEFDQYPAELISGAVVYKTPDASLIGQGLSGTMDLHTLKPLDLPNRAIVANLRGEYTTNGKQNPGTDTGTLGHRASFSYVDQFLDHTLGVAVGFAQLDSPIQEKQYQAWWWSPDNGPGSIEGAWGGPHTLGMPNGVLSQQGMQLRAQSENQLRNGLMAVVEWAPNDVYHSTLDMYYSTFDEKKYTNGVQWASGPYDSAGPAVYSNVGTVPASPYPIVTTGTIDNIRPILQNEYTKEKDKLFSVGWNNQFSFGNGWEAMADLSYSSAKKDLRDAYLFSGIEHHGTTNVQFATPANYGFPNFRTGVNLADPSAIVFTDPDSYGYNGREEFDHQDDKIKAIRLQVSHPVGWIFSTVDVGVNYSDRTKTKSANVYYAWLNGNGNGSDSGNYHPGMGVPVDSGFLYSPTSIDYGGIGPILNYNVLGALASQFYLTERNGQSDWSRNYTVEEKVPVGYVKFNLDTMAGNVPITGNMGVQFVHTDQSSQAYQTNGDALVGTLTGGTTYNNVLPSLNLIAQIGDRQYLRFGLAKTMARGRIDDEKVASSASVGEVSSGPGAGQVLWSGSGGNPNLKPYVAVGTDLSWEKYFGKSSYVAAAVFNKNLLNYIYNKTVLDYDFSNYTNDTPTLKPTSNYGSFTTPENGTGGKMQGLELSGALEGGMVARALDGFGMQGNFTLINSTVPVSAVSSIPGAPSTLPGLSRKIANLTLYYEKYGWSFRITERYRSSFTGEAVALFDQLGYNKVLADKQTDFQAGYAFTQGQWNGLSVLLQIYNLTNSPYKTEQISNLPDNTQIGRPLDYNTWGRTVMFGVNYKL
;
A
#
# COMPACT_ATOMS: atom_id res chain seq x y z
N MET A 1 33.65 -14.85 16.86
CA MET A 1 33.25 -13.63 17.60
C MET A 1 32.30 -12.72 16.81
N ASP A 2 31.69 -13.21 15.74
CA ASP A 2 30.87 -12.33 14.86
C ASP A 2 29.44 -12.79 14.62
N CYS A 3 28.87 -13.52 15.57
CA CYS A 3 27.41 -13.83 15.55
C CYS A 3 26.54 -12.67 16.08
N ARG A 4 27.14 -11.50 16.39
CA ARG A 4 26.45 -10.37 17.03
C ARG A 4 25.74 -9.41 16.07
N ARG A 5 26.05 -9.44 14.78
CA ARG A 5 25.48 -8.49 13.80
C ARG A 5 24.08 -8.86 13.26
N SER A 6 23.64 -10.10 13.44
CA SER A 6 22.31 -10.53 12.93
C SER A 6 21.12 -10.17 13.84
N ARG A 7 21.38 -9.67 15.06
CA ARG A 7 20.31 -9.33 16.02
C ARG A 7 19.68 -7.95 15.84
N ASP A 8 20.38 -7.01 15.21
CA ASP A 8 19.82 -5.68 14.90
C ASP A 8 18.57 -5.72 13.99
N LEU A 9 18.37 -6.84 13.30
CA LEU A 9 17.26 -7.03 12.35
C LEU A 9 15.93 -7.39 13.01
N VAL A 10 15.93 -7.92 14.22
CA VAL A 10 14.70 -8.40 14.89
C VAL A 10 13.88 -7.26 15.48
N VAL A 11 14.53 -6.19 15.91
CA VAL A 11 13.88 -5.02 16.53
C VAL A 11 13.07 -4.19 15.53
N ARG A 12 13.25 -4.41 14.21
CA ARG A 12 12.61 -3.61 13.16
C ARG A 12 11.28 -4.15 12.61
N SER A 13 10.77 -5.26 13.08
CA SER A 13 9.65 -5.97 12.45
C SER A 13 8.26 -5.32 12.61
N THR A 14 8.12 -4.24 13.33
CA THR A 14 6.81 -3.63 13.61
C THR A 14 6.45 -2.40 12.80
N ALA A 15 7.37 -1.86 11.99
CA ALA A 15 7.07 -0.73 11.11
C ALA A 15 6.63 -1.20 9.71
N TRP A 16 5.71 -2.14 9.65
CA TRP A 16 5.36 -2.95 8.47
C TRP A 16 4.69 -2.22 7.31
N ALA A 17 4.36 -0.99 7.44
CA ALA A 17 3.59 -0.35 6.40
C ALA A 17 4.29 0.78 5.66
N LYS A 18 5.43 1.26 6.14
CA LYS A 18 6.10 2.41 5.53
C LYS A 18 7.62 2.26 5.38
N ARG A 19 8.20 1.06 5.64
CA ARG A 19 9.63 0.86 5.46
C ARG A 19 9.92 -0.42 4.70
N PRO A 20 10.62 -0.39 3.56
CA PRO A 20 11.25 -1.60 3.06
C PRO A 20 12.29 -2.03 4.10
N LEU A 21 12.15 -3.26 4.59
CA LEU A 21 13.18 -3.89 5.39
C LEU A 21 14.50 -3.86 4.63
N ALA A 22 15.51 -3.25 5.23
CA ALA A 22 16.88 -3.52 4.85
C ALA A 22 17.20 -4.97 5.25
N ILE A 23 16.77 -5.93 4.42
CA ILE A 23 17.24 -7.32 4.49
C ILE A 23 18.49 -7.39 3.63
N ALA A 24 19.59 -6.97 4.20
CA ALA A 24 20.89 -7.27 3.67
C ALA A 24 21.66 -7.99 4.77
N CYS A 25 21.65 -9.26 4.70
CA CYS A 25 22.58 -10.27 5.26
C CYS A 25 21.77 -11.50 5.65
N THR A 26 21.63 -12.43 4.77
CA THR A 26 21.51 -13.88 4.96
C THR A 26 20.80 -14.58 3.79
N ALA A 27 21.09 -14.18 2.56
CA ALA A 27 20.65 -14.97 1.39
C ALA A 27 21.78 -15.79 0.76
N ALA A 28 22.82 -16.11 1.52
CA ALA A 28 23.99 -16.76 0.96
C ALA A 28 24.22 -18.17 1.49
N LEU A 29 23.18 -18.94 1.74
CA LEU A 29 23.39 -20.37 2.08
C LEU A 29 22.13 -21.17 1.80
N LEU A 30 21.94 -21.59 0.56
CA LEU A 30 21.25 -22.84 0.26
C LEU A 30 21.00 -22.98 -1.26
N ALA A 31 21.96 -23.44 -1.97
CA ALA A 31 21.76 -24.12 -3.26
C ALA A 31 22.96 -24.99 -3.59
N THR A 32 23.02 -26.17 -3.01
CA THR A 32 23.78 -27.29 -3.61
C THR A 32 23.19 -28.60 -3.16
N THR A 33 22.18 -29.09 -3.86
CA THR A 33 22.00 -30.52 -4.06
C THR A 33 21.94 -30.75 -5.55
N GLY A 34 22.96 -31.46 -6.04
CA GLY A 34 23.17 -31.70 -7.44
C GLY A 34 22.10 -32.59 -8.06
N PHE A 35 21.75 -32.23 -9.29
CA PHE A 35 21.18 -33.16 -10.28
C PHE A 35 21.97 -33.04 -11.58
N GLN A 36 22.41 -34.20 -12.10
CA GLN A 36 23.07 -34.33 -13.39
C GLN A 36 22.12 -34.03 -14.55
N PRO A 37 22.62 -33.54 -15.69
CA PRO A 37 21.78 -33.18 -16.84
C PRO A 37 21.40 -34.43 -17.66
N ALA A 38 20.11 -34.55 -17.96
CA ALA A 38 19.61 -35.44 -18.98
C ALA A 38 19.64 -34.71 -20.34
N HIS A 39 20.19 -35.40 -21.34
CA HIS A 39 20.27 -34.93 -22.73
C HIS A 39 18.89 -34.63 -23.33
N ALA A 40 18.72 -33.45 -23.89
CA ALA A 40 17.59 -33.13 -24.77
C ALA A 40 18.06 -33.17 -26.23
N GLN A 41 17.44 -34.04 -27.00
CA GLN A 41 17.60 -34.15 -28.44
C GLN A 41 16.96 -32.97 -29.17
N GLN A 42 17.70 -32.42 -30.10
CA GLN A 42 17.23 -31.46 -31.09
C GLN A 42 16.27 -32.16 -32.08
N VAL A 43 15.14 -31.54 -32.32
CA VAL A 43 14.29 -31.80 -33.50
C VAL A 43 14.23 -30.54 -34.32
N GLN A 44 14.83 -30.60 -35.50
CA GLN A 44 14.71 -29.61 -36.58
C GLN A 44 13.30 -29.72 -37.20
N ALA A 45 12.63 -28.61 -37.38
CA ALA A 45 11.47 -28.52 -38.27
C ALA A 45 11.80 -27.67 -39.50
N GLN A 46 11.62 -28.29 -40.65
CA GLN A 46 11.82 -27.74 -41.99
C GLN A 46 10.72 -26.73 -42.33
N GLN A 47 11.17 -25.71 -43.05
CA GLN A 47 10.32 -24.80 -43.84
C GLN A 47 9.76 -25.53 -45.05
N THR A 48 8.53 -25.27 -45.38
CA THR A 48 8.02 -25.40 -46.74
C THR A 48 7.19 -24.17 -47.10
N GLN A 49 7.68 -23.46 -48.15
CA GLN A 49 6.94 -22.44 -48.88
C GLN A 49 5.95 -23.18 -49.81
N ASP A 50 4.78 -22.59 -49.99
CA ASP A 50 4.14 -22.64 -51.32
C ASP A 50 3.27 -21.40 -51.56
N GLN A 51 3.57 -20.79 -52.70
CA GLN A 51 2.84 -19.66 -53.29
C GLN A 51 1.69 -20.25 -54.14
N THR A 52 0.54 -19.61 -54.16
CA THR A 52 -0.22 -19.50 -55.40
C THR A 52 -1.15 -18.30 -55.42
N THR A 53 -0.98 -17.53 -56.42
CA THR A 53 -1.74 -16.38 -56.91
C THR A 53 -3.10 -16.79 -57.50
N ALA A 54 -4.12 -15.94 -57.34
CA ALA A 54 -5.13 -15.68 -58.39
C ALA A 54 -5.94 -14.41 -58.13
N THR A 55 -5.98 -13.58 -59.13
CA THR A 55 -6.65 -12.28 -59.29
C THR A 55 -8.10 -12.46 -59.78
N PRO A 56 -8.96 -11.39 -59.78
CA PRO A 56 -10.41 -11.42 -59.74
C PRO A 56 -11.14 -11.38 -61.10
N PRO A 57 -12.45 -11.39 -61.11
CA PRO A 57 -13.13 -10.67 -62.21
C PRO A 57 -14.09 -9.58 -61.75
N LYS A 58 -14.09 -8.57 -62.59
CA LYS A 58 -14.95 -7.39 -62.62
C LYS A 58 -16.34 -7.72 -63.22
N THR A 59 -17.25 -6.79 -62.97
CA THR A 59 -18.29 -6.21 -63.83
C THR A 59 -19.70 -6.37 -63.21
N GLN A 60 -20.63 -5.50 -63.25
CA GLN A 60 -20.93 -4.25 -63.95
C GLN A 60 -22.13 -3.54 -63.30
N ALA A 61 -22.13 -2.29 -63.37
CA ALA A 61 -23.02 -1.16 -63.29
C ALA A 61 -24.55 -1.27 -63.52
N ALA A 62 -25.25 -0.59 -62.68
CA ALA A 62 -26.26 0.50 -62.81
C ALA A 62 -27.59 0.23 -63.63
N PRO A 63 -28.61 1.10 -63.56
CA PRO A 63 -28.91 2.27 -62.70
C PRO A 63 -30.37 2.40 -62.32
N ALA A 64 -30.71 3.42 -61.52
CA ALA A 64 -31.79 4.37 -61.68
C ALA A 64 -32.82 4.56 -60.56
N ASN A 65 -32.75 5.78 -60.06
CA ASN A 65 -33.88 6.72 -59.81
C ASN A 65 -34.96 6.38 -58.73
N THR A 66 -35.08 7.13 -57.68
CA THR A 66 -35.77 8.43 -57.61
C THR A 66 -36.12 8.84 -56.18
N LYS A 67 -36.06 10.11 -55.98
CA LYS A 67 -36.71 11.00 -55.00
C LYS A 67 -35.98 11.32 -53.73
N GLN A 68 -35.39 12.51 -53.73
CA GLN A 68 -35.12 13.41 -52.62
C GLN A 68 -36.34 13.59 -51.75
N THR A 69 -36.22 13.28 -50.47
CA THR A 69 -36.83 14.00 -49.38
C THR A 69 -35.70 14.41 -48.46
N THR A 70 -35.55 15.72 -48.31
CA THR A 70 -34.64 16.39 -47.39
C THR A 70 -34.91 15.87 -45.97
N PRO A 71 -33.92 15.31 -45.27
CA PRO A 71 -34.05 15.10 -43.83
C PRO A 71 -33.73 16.42 -43.14
N GLU A 72 -34.60 16.81 -42.23
CA GLU A 72 -34.32 17.80 -41.19
C GLU A 72 -32.97 17.52 -40.55
N GLU A 73 -32.12 18.53 -40.54
CA GLU A 73 -30.86 18.54 -39.84
C GLU A 73 -31.11 18.34 -38.33
N LYS A 74 -30.91 17.11 -37.86
CA LYS A 74 -30.76 16.86 -36.42
C LYS A 74 -29.47 17.57 -36.01
N PRO A 75 -29.46 18.33 -34.88
CA PRO A 75 -28.24 18.87 -34.33
C PRO A 75 -27.25 17.72 -34.12
N ALA A 76 -26.04 17.89 -34.61
CA ALA A 76 -24.94 16.97 -34.36
C ALA A 76 -24.80 16.70 -32.85
N PRO A 77 -24.67 15.46 -32.42
CA PRO A 77 -24.41 15.19 -31.01
C PRO A 77 -23.12 15.89 -30.62
N LYS A 78 -23.19 16.75 -29.60
CA LYS A 78 -21.98 17.32 -28.97
C LYS A 78 -21.08 16.16 -28.63
N SER A 79 -19.86 16.17 -29.11
CA SER A 79 -18.85 15.16 -28.80
C SER A 79 -18.49 15.26 -27.30
N GLU A 80 -19.18 14.49 -26.49
CA GLU A 80 -18.82 14.26 -25.11
C GLU A 80 -17.83 13.12 -25.04
N ASP A 81 -16.66 13.32 -25.61
CA ASP A 81 -15.55 12.40 -25.43
C ASP A 81 -14.65 12.92 -24.32
N ARG A 82 -15.17 12.85 -23.12
CA ARG A 82 -14.45 13.16 -21.91
C ARG A 82 -14.17 11.84 -21.20
N ALA A 83 -12.97 11.72 -20.62
CA ALA A 83 -12.75 10.79 -19.51
C ALA A 83 -14.01 10.78 -18.65
N ALA A 84 -14.54 9.58 -18.31
CA ALA A 84 -15.87 9.44 -17.68
C ALA A 84 -16.10 10.55 -16.64
N ASN A 85 -16.78 11.62 -17.06
CA ASN A 85 -17.04 12.75 -16.19
C ASN A 85 -18.11 12.33 -15.19
N LEU A 86 -17.84 12.55 -13.92
CA LEU A 86 -18.87 12.52 -12.90
C LEU A 86 -19.89 13.63 -13.27
N ASP A 87 -21.15 13.25 -13.50
CA ASP A 87 -22.22 14.23 -13.74
C ASP A 87 -22.28 15.23 -12.58
N ALA A 88 -22.75 16.44 -12.86
CA ALA A 88 -22.88 17.52 -11.88
C ALA A 88 -23.46 17.02 -10.55
N ILE A 89 -22.77 17.34 -9.46
CA ILE A 89 -23.14 16.91 -8.12
C ILE A 89 -24.34 17.73 -7.65
N VAL A 90 -25.51 17.36 -8.08
CA VAL A 90 -26.79 17.81 -7.50
C VAL A 90 -27.35 16.66 -6.66
N VAL A 91 -26.55 16.16 -5.72
CA VAL A 91 -26.92 14.96 -4.99
C VAL A 91 -27.07 15.24 -3.53
N THR A 92 -28.13 14.68 -3.00
CA THR A 92 -28.41 14.63 -1.59
C THR A 92 -28.59 13.17 -1.21
N GLY A 93 -27.64 12.63 -0.45
CA GLY A 93 -27.76 11.34 0.21
C GLY A 93 -27.16 10.13 -0.52
N ILE A 94 -27.40 8.97 0.09
CA ILE A 94 -26.80 7.68 -0.30
C ILE A 94 -27.30 7.21 -1.67
N ALA A 95 -28.64 7.25 -1.86
CA ALA A 95 -29.28 6.80 -3.11
C ALA A 95 -28.81 7.62 -4.32
N GLY A 96 -28.65 8.93 -4.15
CA GLY A 96 -28.18 9.80 -5.21
C GLY A 96 -26.70 9.59 -5.55
N SER A 97 -25.83 9.37 -4.59
CA SER A 97 -24.43 8.98 -4.84
C SER A 97 -24.35 7.70 -5.67
N ILE A 98 -25.18 6.71 -5.36
CA ILE A 98 -25.29 5.46 -6.13
C ILE A 98 -25.80 5.74 -7.55
N GLU A 99 -26.83 6.60 -7.70
CA GLU A 99 -27.35 7.00 -9.02
C GLU A 99 -26.29 7.64 -9.92
N ASN A 100 -25.47 8.56 -9.39
CA ASN A 100 -24.42 9.20 -10.15
C ASN A 100 -23.29 8.24 -10.51
N SER A 101 -22.90 7.39 -9.57
CA SER A 101 -21.90 6.33 -9.82
C SER A 101 -22.36 5.39 -10.95
N ILE A 102 -23.63 5.01 -10.95
CA ILE A 102 -24.25 4.20 -12.00
C ILE A 102 -24.26 4.93 -13.35
N LYS A 103 -24.64 6.22 -13.39
CA LYS A 103 -24.63 7.01 -14.61
C LYS A 103 -23.24 7.12 -15.22
N THR A 104 -22.23 7.36 -14.39
CA THR A 104 -20.83 7.39 -14.82
C THR A 104 -20.40 6.06 -15.43
N LYS A 105 -20.74 4.95 -14.76
CA LYS A 105 -20.44 3.59 -15.25
C LYS A 105 -21.19 3.28 -16.55
N GLU A 106 -22.47 3.62 -16.66
CA GLU A 106 -23.31 3.36 -17.84
C GLU A 106 -22.81 4.10 -19.07
N LYS A 107 -22.38 5.37 -18.93
CA LYS A 107 -21.90 6.24 -20.01
C LYS A 107 -20.47 5.96 -20.45
N ALA A 108 -19.65 5.33 -19.60
CA ALA A 108 -18.23 5.11 -19.88
C ALA A 108 -18.01 4.24 -21.11
N THR A 109 -17.01 4.60 -21.93
CA THR A 109 -16.57 3.83 -23.10
C THR A 109 -15.53 2.75 -22.77
N ASN A 110 -15.16 2.63 -21.49
CA ASN A 110 -14.27 1.61 -20.92
C ASN A 110 -15.03 0.77 -19.89
N ILE A 111 -14.42 -0.28 -19.37
CA ILE A 111 -14.90 -0.96 -18.16
C ILE A 111 -14.40 -0.18 -16.96
N VAL A 112 -15.31 0.49 -16.25
CA VAL A 112 -15.00 1.33 -15.10
C VAL A 112 -15.87 0.99 -13.89
N GLU A 113 -15.36 1.36 -12.72
CA GLU A 113 -16.17 1.54 -11.51
C GLU A 113 -16.06 3.00 -11.07
N ALA A 114 -17.12 3.51 -10.46
CA ALA A 114 -17.14 4.90 -10.01
C ALA A 114 -17.73 5.01 -8.61
N ILE A 115 -17.26 6.00 -7.87
CA ILE A 115 -17.85 6.45 -6.62
C ILE A 115 -18.01 7.96 -6.67
N SER A 116 -19.19 8.43 -6.29
CA SER A 116 -19.53 9.85 -6.22
C SER A 116 -19.79 10.26 -4.79
N ALA A 117 -19.50 11.50 -4.44
CA ALA A 117 -19.81 12.04 -3.12
C ALA A 117 -21.32 11.97 -2.85
N GLU A 118 -21.74 11.74 -1.59
CA GLU A 118 -23.15 11.77 -1.15
C GLU A 118 -23.68 13.21 -1.14
N ASP A 119 -22.81 14.18 -0.93
CA ASP A 119 -23.04 15.63 -1.02
C ASP A 119 -21.68 16.32 -1.22
N ILE A 120 -21.67 17.62 -1.47
CA ILE A 120 -20.41 18.40 -1.56
C ILE A 120 -19.65 18.24 -0.25
N GLY A 121 -18.40 17.82 -0.34
CA GLY A 121 -17.54 17.59 0.83
C GLY A 121 -17.92 16.38 1.69
N LYS A 122 -18.66 15.40 1.14
CA LYS A 122 -19.09 14.22 1.88
C LYS A 122 -18.99 12.94 1.05
N LEU A 123 -17.82 12.35 1.01
CA LEU A 123 -17.70 10.95 0.57
C LEU A 123 -18.35 9.99 1.59
N PRO A 124 -18.73 8.78 1.15
CA PRO A 124 -19.44 7.80 2.02
C PRO A 124 -18.71 7.45 3.31
N ASP A 125 -17.39 7.54 3.37
CA ASP A 125 -16.55 7.03 4.46
C ASP A 125 -15.62 8.08 5.05
N ALA A 126 -14.85 7.65 6.06
CA ALA A 126 -13.87 8.51 6.74
C ALA A 126 -12.65 8.85 5.90
N SER A 127 -12.32 8.03 4.90
CA SER A 127 -11.22 8.24 3.96
C SER A 127 -11.63 7.85 2.56
N ILE A 128 -10.91 8.36 1.57
CA ILE A 128 -11.09 8.00 0.16
C ILE A 128 -10.83 6.51 -0.05
N ALA A 129 -9.78 5.96 0.58
CA ALA A 129 -9.44 4.54 0.48
C ALA A 129 -10.57 3.63 0.97
N GLU A 130 -11.24 3.99 2.07
CA GLU A 130 -12.41 3.25 2.58
C GLU A 130 -13.58 3.29 1.59
N SER A 131 -13.81 4.44 0.98
CA SER A 131 -14.86 4.62 -0.02
C SER A 131 -14.58 3.80 -1.29
N LEU A 132 -13.35 3.82 -1.78
CA LEU A 132 -12.92 3.05 -2.95
C LEU A 132 -12.97 1.54 -2.70
N ALA A 133 -12.69 1.09 -1.48
CA ALA A 133 -12.76 -0.33 -1.13
C ALA A 133 -14.18 -0.93 -1.21
N ARG A 134 -15.22 -0.12 -1.37
CA ARG A 134 -16.59 -0.59 -1.63
C ARG A 134 -16.81 -0.99 -3.09
N LEU A 135 -15.90 -0.62 -3.99
CA LEU A 135 -16.01 -0.94 -5.41
C LEU A 135 -15.58 -2.38 -5.69
N PRO A 136 -16.16 -3.04 -6.72
CA PRO A 136 -15.80 -4.42 -7.09
C PRO A 136 -14.32 -4.58 -7.39
N GLY A 137 -13.68 -5.57 -6.75
CA GLY A 137 -12.28 -5.90 -6.97
C GLY A 137 -11.27 -5.00 -6.28
N LEU A 138 -11.72 -4.05 -5.44
CA LEU A 138 -10.82 -3.18 -4.69
C LEU A 138 -10.74 -3.59 -3.22
N ALA A 139 -9.57 -3.43 -2.63
CA ALA A 139 -9.33 -3.67 -1.20
C ALA A 139 -8.31 -2.68 -0.65
N THR A 140 -8.47 -2.28 0.61
CA THR A 140 -7.51 -1.41 1.30
C THR A 140 -6.32 -2.19 1.83
N GLN A 141 -5.16 -1.55 1.83
CA GLN A 141 -4.06 -1.87 2.73
C GLN A 141 -4.11 -0.90 3.91
N ARG A 142 -3.83 -1.41 5.11
CA ARG A 142 -3.96 -0.64 6.36
C ARG A 142 -2.62 -0.45 7.02
N VAL A 143 -2.45 0.75 7.55
CA VAL A 143 -1.34 1.15 8.41
C VAL A 143 -1.94 1.65 9.72
N ASP A 144 -1.49 1.11 10.84
CA ASP A 144 -1.96 1.50 12.17
C ASP A 144 -3.51 1.56 12.28
N GLY A 145 -4.18 0.54 11.67
CA GLY A 145 -5.64 0.43 11.64
C GLY A 145 -6.37 1.30 10.60
N ARG A 146 -5.68 2.17 9.87
CA ARG A 146 -6.26 3.07 8.85
C ARG A 146 -6.05 2.55 7.43
N ALA A 147 -7.02 2.80 6.56
CA ALA A 147 -6.88 2.53 5.15
C ALA A 147 -5.96 3.57 4.50
N ASP A 148 -4.82 3.14 3.99
CA ASP A 148 -3.79 3.97 3.41
C ASP A 148 -3.76 3.84 1.88
N GLN A 149 -3.50 2.66 1.36
CA GLN A 149 -3.37 2.41 -0.08
C GLN A 149 -4.44 1.45 -0.60
N ILE A 150 -4.62 1.44 -1.93
CA ILE A 150 -5.63 0.61 -2.61
C ILE A 150 -4.97 -0.45 -3.49
N SER A 151 -5.40 -1.67 -3.28
CA SER A 151 -5.15 -2.83 -4.14
C SER A 151 -6.30 -2.99 -5.14
N ILE A 152 -6.00 -3.05 -6.44
CA ILE A 152 -6.98 -3.31 -7.50
C ILE A 152 -6.84 -4.76 -7.95
N ARG A 153 -7.94 -5.53 -7.92
CA ARG A 153 -7.94 -6.96 -8.27
C ARG A 153 -6.87 -7.76 -7.54
N GLY A 154 -6.60 -7.36 -6.28
CA GLY A 154 -5.65 -8.04 -5.41
C GLY A 154 -4.16 -7.83 -5.72
N LEU A 155 -3.81 -7.06 -6.74
CA LEU A 155 -2.42 -6.66 -6.99
C LEU A 155 -1.99 -5.56 -6.01
N SER A 156 -0.70 -5.53 -5.69
CA SER A 156 -0.11 -4.50 -4.84
C SER A 156 -0.40 -3.09 -5.39
N PRO A 157 -0.52 -2.07 -4.55
CA PRO A 157 -0.73 -0.68 -4.95
C PRO A 157 0.26 -0.16 -6.00
N ASP A 158 1.50 -0.62 -5.99
CA ASP A 158 2.52 -0.24 -6.97
C ASP A 158 2.21 -0.66 -8.42
N PHE A 159 1.28 -1.61 -8.60
CA PHE A 159 0.79 -2.01 -9.92
C PHE A 159 -0.39 -1.17 -10.41
N GLY A 160 -0.96 -0.31 -9.57
CA GLY A 160 -2.03 0.63 -9.89
C GLY A 160 -1.51 2.00 -10.31
N GLY A 161 -2.15 2.64 -11.29
CA GLY A 161 -1.99 4.08 -11.52
C GLY A 161 -2.91 4.89 -10.62
N THR A 162 -2.47 6.05 -10.17
CA THR A 162 -3.34 7.00 -9.47
C THR A 162 -3.14 8.40 -10.03
N THR A 163 -4.24 9.04 -10.39
CA THR A 163 -4.27 10.40 -10.93
C THR A 163 -5.23 11.28 -10.14
N LEU A 164 -5.01 12.58 -10.21
CA LEU A 164 -5.94 13.62 -9.77
C LEU A 164 -6.31 14.48 -10.98
N ASN A 165 -7.58 14.46 -11.38
CA ASN A 165 -8.05 15.11 -12.60
C ASN A 165 -7.24 14.68 -13.85
N GLY A 166 -6.92 13.37 -13.97
CA GLY A 166 -6.17 12.79 -15.08
C GLY A 166 -4.65 13.00 -15.07
N ARG A 167 -4.05 13.51 -13.97
CA ARG A 167 -2.61 13.81 -13.82
C ARG A 167 -1.96 12.96 -12.76
N GLU A 168 -0.82 12.33 -13.08
CA GLU A 168 -0.05 11.51 -12.12
C GLU A 168 0.30 12.29 -10.85
N GLN A 169 0.26 11.61 -9.70
CA GLN A 169 0.56 12.20 -8.40
C GLN A 169 1.89 11.71 -7.84
N ALA A 170 2.65 12.62 -7.24
CA ALA A 170 3.82 12.32 -6.44
C ALA A 170 3.40 11.64 -5.12
N THR A 171 4.29 10.81 -4.54
CA THR A 171 4.01 9.96 -3.37
C THR A 171 5.00 10.21 -2.24
N ILE A 172 4.54 10.14 -0.99
CA ILE A 172 5.38 10.24 0.20
C ILE A 172 6.06 8.91 0.56
N GLY A 173 5.53 7.78 0.09
CA GLY A 173 6.12 6.46 0.25
C GLY A 173 7.37 6.26 -0.62
N GLU A 174 8.09 5.17 -0.43
CA GLU A 174 9.31 4.88 -1.20
C GLU A 174 9.02 4.50 -2.65
N ASN A 175 7.78 4.09 -2.94
CA ASN A 175 7.36 3.56 -4.23
C ASN A 175 6.33 4.44 -4.95
N ARG A 176 5.50 3.81 -5.80
CA ARG A 176 4.55 4.50 -6.69
C ARG A 176 3.11 4.50 -6.17
N GLY A 177 2.81 3.63 -5.20
CA GLY A 177 1.49 3.57 -4.59
C GLY A 177 1.17 4.88 -3.88
N VAL A 178 0.05 5.52 -4.25
CA VAL A 178 -0.40 6.77 -3.63
C VAL A 178 -1.07 6.47 -2.30
N GLU A 179 -0.70 7.24 -1.29
CA GLU A 179 -1.29 7.19 0.05
C GLU A 179 -2.55 8.07 0.08
N PHE A 180 -3.73 7.41 0.08
CA PHE A 180 -5.02 8.10 0.02
C PHE A 180 -5.40 8.80 1.32
N ASP A 181 -4.75 8.48 2.41
CA ASP A 181 -4.91 9.20 3.67
C ASP A 181 -4.33 10.62 3.64
N GLN A 182 -3.50 10.96 2.63
CA GLN A 182 -3.01 12.31 2.38
C GLN A 182 -4.06 13.23 1.75
N TYR A 183 -5.18 12.67 1.22
CA TYR A 183 -6.24 13.40 0.55
C TYR A 183 -7.48 13.46 1.46
N PRO A 184 -7.85 14.63 2.04
CA PRO A 184 -9.11 14.77 2.75
C PRO A 184 -10.29 14.40 1.86
N ALA A 185 -11.10 13.45 2.34
CA ALA A 185 -12.28 12.98 1.63
C ALA A 185 -13.30 14.11 1.37
N GLU A 186 -13.26 15.13 2.20
CA GLU A 186 -14.12 16.31 2.15
C GLU A 186 -13.82 17.22 0.94
N LEU A 187 -12.66 17.07 0.29
CA LEU A 187 -12.25 17.90 -0.85
C LEU A 187 -12.36 17.18 -2.20
N ILE A 188 -12.71 15.90 -2.20
CA ILE A 188 -12.83 15.07 -3.40
C ILE A 188 -14.31 14.85 -3.73
N SER A 189 -14.70 15.12 -4.98
CA SER A 189 -16.06 14.96 -5.47
C SER A 189 -16.40 13.53 -5.85
N GLY A 190 -15.40 12.71 -6.15
CA GLY A 190 -15.55 11.32 -6.50
C GLY A 190 -14.28 10.73 -7.10
N ALA A 191 -14.37 9.49 -7.54
CA ALA A 191 -13.30 8.80 -8.23
C ALA A 191 -13.84 7.83 -9.28
N VAL A 192 -13.05 7.64 -10.35
CA VAL A 192 -13.27 6.64 -11.38
C VAL A 192 -12.12 5.66 -11.40
N VAL A 193 -12.42 4.38 -11.43
CA VAL A 193 -11.43 3.30 -11.51
C VAL A 193 -11.54 2.63 -12.87
N TYR A 194 -10.57 2.89 -13.74
CA TYR A 194 -10.44 2.28 -15.06
C TYR A 194 -9.86 0.87 -14.93
N LYS A 195 -10.68 -0.16 -15.16
CA LYS A 195 -10.24 -1.56 -15.21
C LYS A 195 -9.66 -1.95 -16.55
N THR A 196 -10.13 -1.29 -17.62
CA THR A 196 -9.53 -1.36 -18.96
C THR A 196 -9.11 0.04 -19.40
N PRO A 197 -7.85 0.22 -19.86
CA PRO A 197 -7.39 1.51 -20.34
C PRO A 197 -7.84 1.76 -21.77
N ASP A 198 -7.79 3.00 -22.19
CA ASP A 198 -7.72 3.40 -23.58
C ASP A 198 -6.34 4.03 -23.89
N ALA A 199 -6.09 4.35 -25.14
CA ALA A 199 -4.78 4.87 -25.57
C ALA A 199 -4.49 6.28 -25.05
N SER A 200 -5.50 7.04 -24.63
CA SER A 200 -5.34 8.40 -24.11
C SER A 200 -5.16 8.45 -22.59
N LEU A 201 -5.37 7.34 -21.87
CA LEU A 201 -5.23 7.29 -20.42
C LEU A 201 -3.75 7.40 -20.02
N ILE A 202 -3.40 8.45 -19.28
CA ILE A 202 -2.07 8.68 -18.73
C ILE A 202 -1.96 8.06 -17.33
N GLY A 203 -0.74 7.69 -16.90
CA GLY A 203 -0.51 7.05 -15.63
C GLY A 203 -1.11 5.63 -15.54
N GLN A 204 -1.10 4.91 -16.66
CA GLN A 204 -1.64 3.54 -16.70
C GLN A 204 -0.95 2.63 -15.69
N GLY A 205 -1.75 1.90 -14.92
CA GLY A 205 -1.29 0.82 -14.07
C GLY A 205 -1.55 -0.55 -14.69
N LEU A 206 -0.80 -1.54 -14.25
CA LEU A 206 -1.00 -2.92 -14.65
C LEU A 206 -2.36 -3.47 -14.14
N SER A 207 -2.73 -3.12 -12.93
CA SER A 207 -3.98 -3.55 -12.27
C SER A 207 -5.20 -2.74 -12.71
N GLY A 208 -4.99 -1.48 -13.04
CA GLY A 208 -5.98 -0.46 -13.38
C GLY A 208 -5.48 0.93 -13.01
N THR A 209 -6.27 1.94 -13.29
CA THR A 209 -5.95 3.34 -12.94
C THR A 209 -7.10 3.96 -12.16
N MET A 210 -6.79 4.58 -11.03
CA MET A 210 -7.74 5.35 -10.22
C MET A 210 -7.55 6.83 -10.52
N ASP A 211 -8.63 7.50 -10.91
CA ASP A 211 -8.64 8.93 -11.14
C ASP A 211 -9.54 9.62 -10.10
N LEU A 212 -8.94 10.42 -9.23
CA LEU A 212 -9.63 11.25 -8.26
C LEU A 212 -10.10 12.54 -8.92
N HIS A 213 -11.30 12.99 -8.59
CA HIS A 213 -11.88 14.20 -9.16
C HIS A 213 -12.12 15.25 -8.09
N THR A 214 -11.75 16.48 -8.37
CA THR A 214 -12.14 17.65 -7.59
C THR A 214 -13.48 18.20 -8.07
N LEU A 215 -14.08 19.11 -7.29
CA LEU A 215 -15.29 19.80 -7.70
C LEU A 215 -15.05 20.63 -8.96
N LYS A 216 -16.02 20.61 -9.89
CA LYS A 216 -16.08 21.48 -11.06
C LYS A 216 -17.17 22.51 -10.83
N PRO A 217 -16.81 23.79 -10.61
CA PRO A 217 -17.80 24.79 -10.22
C PRO A 217 -18.83 25.12 -11.30
N LEU A 218 -18.49 25.03 -12.60
CA LEU A 218 -19.45 25.31 -13.67
C LEU A 218 -20.47 24.18 -13.88
N ASP A 219 -20.20 22.96 -13.38
CA ASP A 219 -21.14 21.84 -13.44
C ASP A 219 -22.28 21.97 -12.41
N LEU A 220 -22.15 22.83 -11.41
CA LEU A 220 -23.16 23.03 -10.37
C LEU A 220 -24.18 24.09 -10.81
N PRO A 221 -25.50 23.85 -10.59
CA PRO A 221 -26.52 24.77 -11.06
C PRO A 221 -26.62 26.06 -10.19
N ASN A 222 -26.16 26.03 -8.95
CA ASN A 222 -26.31 27.11 -7.99
C ASN A 222 -25.09 27.20 -7.06
N ARG A 223 -24.95 28.39 -6.43
CA ARG A 223 -24.00 28.56 -5.33
C ARG A 223 -24.25 27.54 -4.23
N ALA A 224 -23.15 27.00 -3.69
CA ALA A 224 -23.18 26.09 -2.55
C ALA A 224 -22.16 26.50 -1.51
N ILE A 225 -22.59 26.58 -0.25
CA ILE A 225 -21.74 26.76 0.92
C ILE A 225 -21.99 25.58 1.84
N VAL A 226 -20.94 24.84 2.16
CA VAL A 226 -21.04 23.66 3.03
C VAL A 226 -20.02 23.76 4.16
N ALA A 227 -20.48 23.55 5.39
CA ALA A 227 -19.62 23.45 6.56
C ALA A 227 -19.92 22.17 7.34
N ASN A 228 -18.86 21.44 7.67
CA ASN A 228 -18.95 20.20 8.47
C ASN A 228 -18.10 20.37 9.74
N LEU A 229 -18.62 19.87 10.86
CA LEU A 229 -17.87 19.75 12.10
C LEU A 229 -18.24 18.41 12.75
N ARG A 230 -17.21 17.60 13.08
CA ARG A 230 -17.38 16.30 13.73
C ARG A 230 -16.39 16.16 14.88
N GLY A 231 -16.84 15.64 16.01
CA GLY A 231 -15.97 15.14 17.08
C GLY A 231 -15.68 13.66 16.84
N GLU A 232 -14.48 13.22 17.14
CA GLU A 232 -13.99 11.84 17.02
C GLU A 232 -13.54 11.31 18.36
N TYR A 233 -13.83 10.02 18.65
CA TYR A 233 -13.42 9.34 19.86
C TYR A 233 -12.98 7.91 19.56
N THR A 234 -11.76 7.52 20.00
CA THR A 234 -11.27 6.14 19.94
C THR A 234 -11.50 5.39 21.25
N THR A 235 -12.05 4.15 21.15
CA THR A 235 -12.50 3.39 22.33
C THR A 235 -11.41 2.62 23.07
N ASN A 236 -10.19 2.52 22.53
CA ASN A 236 -9.10 1.76 23.18
C ASN A 236 -8.53 2.45 24.43
N GLY A 237 -8.95 3.70 24.72
CA GLY A 237 -8.38 4.48 25.83
C GLY A 237 -6.96 4.95 25.51
N LYS A 238 -6.45 5.90 26.28
CA LYS A 238 -5.08 6.41 26.10
C LYS A 238 -4.07 5.36 26.55
N GLN A 239 -3.23 4.89 25.61
CA GLN A 239 -2.26 3.82 25.89
C GLN A 239 -0.99 4.34 26.57
N ASN A 240 -0.47 5.52 26.16
CA ASN A 240 0.74 6.12 26.73
C ASN A 240 0.41 7.41 27.51
N PRO A 241 0.22 7.33 28.84
CA PRO A 241 -0.02 8.50 29.70
C PRO A 241 1.18 9.48 29.68
N GLY A 242 0.94 10.76 29.95
CA GLY A 242 1.98 11.78 29.98
C GLY A 242 2.32 12.38 28.61
N THR A 243 2.03 11.70 27.51
CA THR A 243 2.25 12.21 26.14
C THR A 243 1.19 13.23 25.76
N ASP A 244 1.44 13.99 24.68
CA ASP A 244 0.49 14.97 24.13
C ASP A 244 -0.55 14.37 23.17
N THR A 245 -0.62 13.03 23.05
CA THR A 245 -1.67 12.31 22.31
C THR A 245 -2.91 12.11 23.18
N GLY A 246 -4.07 11.97 22.54
CA GLY A 246 -5.37 11.83 23.23
C GLY A 246 -6.23 10.69 22.70
N THR A 247 -7.47 10.67 23.13
CA THR A 247 -8.53 9.78 22.61
C THR A 247 -9.64 10.54 21.90
N LEU A 248 -9.58 11.87 21.96
CA LEU A 248 -10.54 12.78 21.33
C LEU A 248 -9.87 13.50 20.18
N GLY A 249 -10.55 13.57 19.08
CA GLY A 249 -10.17 14.29 17.89
C GLY A 249 -11.33 15.07 17.28
N HIS A 250 -11.09 15.70 16.15
CA HIS A 250 -12.12 16.44 15.43
C HIS A 250 -11.85 16.49 13.93
N ARG A 251 -12.92 16.75 13.17
CA ARG A 251 -12.86 17.05 11.75
C ARG A 251 -13.67 18.30 11.48
N ALA A 252 -13.09 19.23 10.75
CA ALA A 252 -13.76 20.42 10.29
C ALA A 252 -13.52 20.60 8.80
N SER A 253 -14.55 20.90 8.02
CA SER A 253 -14.39 21.26 6.62
C SER A 253 -15.33 22.40 6.23
N PHE A 254 -14.88 23.17 5.26
CA PHE A 254 -15.62 24.25 4.64
C PHE A 254 -15.43 24.21 3.12
N SER A 255 -16.52 24.33 2.37
CA SER A 255 -16.49 24.41 0.91
C SER A 255 -17.38 25.54 0.43
N TYR A 256 -16.85 26.32 -0.48
CA TYR A 256 -17.56 27.37 -1.19
C TYR A 256 -17.46 27.13 -2.68
N VAL A 257 -18.61 27.16 -3.36
CA VAL A 257 -18.70 27.05 -4.82
C VAL A 257 -19.66 28.10 -5.30
N ASP A 258 -19.27 28.89 -6.30
CA ASP A 258 -20.12 29.90 -6.92
C ASP A 258 -19.75 30.13 -8.38
N GLN A 259 -20.65 30.78 -9.08
CA GLN A 259 -20.51 31.11 -10.48
C GLN A 259 -20.76 32.61 -10.70
N PHE A 260 -19.98 33.18 -11.57
CA PHE A 260 -19.96 34.61 -11.87
C PHE A 260 -20.03 34.85 -13.38
N LEU A 261 -20.23 36.09 -13.79
CA LEU A 261 -20.22 36.51 -15.20
C LEU A 261 -21.18 35.68 -16.06
N ASP A 262 -22.44 35.57 -15.64
CA ASP A 262 -23.48 34.83 -16.34
C ASP A 262 -23.09 33.33 -16.56
N HIS A 263 -22.57 32.69 -15.52
CA HIS A 263 -22.13 31.28 -15.50
C HIS A 263 -20.92 30.96 -16.41
N THR A 264 -20.12 31.98 -16.79
CA THR A 264 -18.90 31.76 -17.58
C THR A 264 -17.65 31.61 -16.71
N LEU A 265 -17.69 32.03 -15.45
CA LEU A 265 -16.60 31.91 -14.49
C LEU A 265 -17.10 31.15 -13.25
N GLY A 266 -16.54 30.01 -12.98
CA GLY A 266 -16.81 29.17 -11.81
C GLY A 266 -15.62 29.20 -10.84
N VAL A 267 -15.88 29.26 -9.54
CA VAL A 267 -14.86 29.19 -8.49
C VAL A 267 -15.31 28.21 -7.42
N ALA A 268 -14.43 27.27 -7.06
CA ALA A 268 -14.60 26.37 -5.92
C ALA A 268 -13.37 26.48 -5.01
N VAL A 269 -13.62 26.63 -3.70
CA VAL A 269 -12.56 26.63 -2.67
C VAL A 269 -13.02 25.73 -1.55
N GLY A 270 -12.15 24.81 -1.12
CA GLY A 270 -12.42 23.88 -0.03
C GLY A 270 -11.24 23.86 0.95
N PHE A 271 -11.56 23.80 2.23
CA PHE A 271 -10.60 23.59 3.32
C PHE A 271 -11.08 22.45 4.19
N ALA A 272 -10.17 21.59 4.63
CA ALA A 272 -10.46 20.50 5.57
C ALA A 272 -9.32 20.37 6.58
N GLN A 273 -9.69 20.19 7.84
CA GLN A 273 -8.79 19.84 8.93
C GLN A 273 -9.26 18.55 9.61
N LEU A 274 -8.35 17.67 9.88
CA LEU A 274 -8.55 16.41 10.59
C LEU A 274 -7.51 16.33 11.70
N ASP A 275 -7.96 16.14 12.93
CA ASP A 275 -7.18 15.75 14.10
C ASP A 275 -7.71 14.41 14.60
N SER A 276 -6.98 13.32 14.33
CA SER A 276 -7.46 11.95 14.57
C SER A 276 -6.51 11.21 15.50
N PRO A 277 -6.97 10.79 16.71
CA PRO A 277 -6.21 9.96 17.62
C PRO A 277 -6.31 8.49 17.25
N ILE A 278 -5.18 7.77 17.35
CA ILE A 278 -5.12 6.32 17.23
C ILE A 278 -4.51 5.74 18.52
N GLN A 279 -5.12 4.69 19.03
CA GLN A 279 -4.67 4.00 20.24
C GLN A 279 -4.64 2.50 19.94
N GLU A 280 -3.44 1.91 19.89
CA GLU A 280 -3.28 0.53 19.46
C GLU A 280 -2.63 -0.32 20.56
N LYS A 281 -3.10 -1.58 20.67
CA LYS A 281 -2.53 -2.64 21.48
C LYS A 281 -1.95 -3.67 20.54
N GLN A 282 -0.66 -3.95 20.70
CA GLN A 282 0.08 -4.82 19.80
C GLN A 282 0.72 -5.98 20.55
N TYR A 283 0.64 -7.16 19.95
CA TYR A 283 1.39 -8.34 20.34
C TYR A 283 2.00 -8.98 19.12
N GLN A 284 3.26 -9.37 19.23
CA GLN A 284 3.98 -10.12 18.22
C GLN A 284 4.73 -11.28 18.85
N ALA A 285 4.53 -12.48 18.31
CA ALA A 285 5.43 -13.60 18.52
C ALA A 285 6.61 -13.45 17.56
N TRP A 286 7.85 -13.69 18.00
CA TRP A 286 8.96 -13.53 17.08
C TRP A 286 8.99 -14.64 16.04
N TRP A 287 9.16 -15.90 16.49
CA TRP A 287 9.04 -17.08 15.64
C TRP A 287 8.72 -18.30 16.52
N TRP A 288 8.44 -19.40 15.87
CA TRP A 288 8.11 -20.65 16.50
C TRP A 288 9.06 -21.75 16.03
N SER A 289 9.56 -22.55 16.95
CA SER A 289 10.46 -23.66 16.67
C SER A 289 10.07 -24.88 17.49
N PRO A 290 10.25 -26.11 16.98
CA PRO A 290 10.25 -27.31 17.80
C PRO A 290 11.46 -27.28 18.73
N ASP A 291 11.26 -27.64 19.99
CA ASP A 291 12.30 -27.72 20.99
C ASP A 291 12.80 -29.15 21.18
N ASN A 292 14.12 -29.30 21.35
CA ASN A 292 14.82 -30.53 21.77
C ASN A 292 14.47 -31.81 20.98
N GLY A 293 14.11 -31.69 19.70
CA GLY A 293 13.70 -32.85 18.90
C GLY A 293 14.06 -32.74 17.42
N PRO A 294 13.67 -33.70 16.60
CA PRO A 294 13.84 -33.61 15.14
C PRO A 294 13.16 -32.34 14.59
N GLY A 295 13.86 -31.63 13.73
CA GLY A 295 13.40 -30.34 13.19
C GLY A 295 13.62 -29.16 14.13
N SER A 296 14.24 -29.33 15.29
CA SER A 296 14.63 -28.23 16.17
C SER A 296 15.81 -27.46 15.61
N ILE A 297 15.86 -26.14 15.88
CA ILE A 297 16.99 -25.29 15.47
C ILE A 297 18.27 -25.76 16.17
N GLU A 298 18.17 -26.08 17.45
CA GLU A 298 19.30 -26.60 18.24
C GLU A 298 19.91 -27.87 17.63
N GLY A 299 19.07 -28.81 17.21
CA GLY A 299 19.51 -30.07 16.59
C GLY A 299 20.13 -29.86 15.21
N ALA A 300 19.62 -28.89 14.44
CA ALA A 300 20.10 -28.61 13.09
C ALA A 300 21.50 -27.94 13.09
N TRP A 301 21.81 -27.12 14.14
CA TRP A 301 23.04 -26.33 14.18
C TRP A 301 24.02 -26.75 15.28
N GLY A 302 23.68 -27.83 16.03
CA GLY A 302 24.52 -28.30 17.14
C GLY A 302 24.63 -27.32 18.30
N GLY A 303 23.67 -26.39 18.41
CA GLY A 303 23.61 -25.41 19.47
C GLY A 303 23.10 -25.95 20.81
N PRO A 304 23.02 -25.11 21.85
CA PRO A 304 22.53 -25.56 23.15
C PRO A 304 21.03 -25.90 23.08
N HIS A 305 20.60 -26.89 23.87
CA HIS A 305 19.20 -27.24 24.00
C HIS A 305 18.47 -26.32 24.97
N THR A 306 17.18 -26.07 24.71
CA THR A 306 16.31 -25.38 25.65
C THR A 306 16.14 -26.23 26.92
N LEU A 307 16.47 -25.65 28.08
CA LEU A 307 16.46 -26.40 29.33
C LEU A 307 15.04 -26.54 29.89
N GLY A 308 14.69 -27.73 30.35
CA GLY A 308 13.37 -28.02 30.98
C GLY A 308 12.19 -28.14 30.01
N MET A 309 12.42 -27.97 28.72
CA MET A 309 11.37 -28.10 27.69
C MET A 309 11.24 -29.58 27.27
N PRO A 310 10.00 -30.09 27.11
CA PRO A 310 9.77 -31.40 26.54
C PRO A 310 10.26 -31.49 25.10
N ASN A 311 10.70 -32.67 24.68
CA ASN A 311 11.17 -32.91 23.32
C ASN A 311 10.00 -32.86 22.32
N GLY A 312 10.26 -32.22 21.17
CA GLY A 312 9.33 -32.21 20.03
C GLY A 312 8.05 -31.41 20.28
N VAL A 313 8.06 -30.44 21.16
CA VAL A 313 6.99 -29.48 21.36
C VAL A 313 7.33 -28.20 20.61
N LEU A 314 6.32 -27.51 20.08
CA LEU A 314 6.48 -26.23 19.40
C LEU A 314 6.35 -25.11 20.42
N SER A 315 7.39 -24.31 20.59
CA SER A 315 7.41 -23.16 21.46
C SER A 315 7.68 -21.85 20.70
N GLN A 316 7.24 -20.77 21.31
CA GLN A 316 7.53 -19.42 20.89
C GLN A 316 8.94 -19.01 21.36
N GLN A 317 9.77 -18.51 20.45
CA GLN A 317 11.19 -18.24 20.73
C GLN A 317 11.46 -16.79 21.20
N GLY A 318 10.45 -16.00 21.31
CA GLY A 318 10.49 -14.62 21.79
C GLY A 318 9.18 -13.91 21.58
N MET A 319 9.05 -12.75 22.17
CA MET A 319 7.82 -11.97 22.07
C MET A 319 8.05 -10.46 22.18
N GLN A 320 7.06 -9.71 21.74
CA GLN A 320 6.96 -8.27 21.94
C GLN A 320 5.53 -7.86 22.23
N LEU A 321 5.33 -7.04 23.26
CA LEU A 321 4.09 -6.35 23.58
C LEU A 321 4.33 -4.84 23.50
N ARG A 322 3.47 -4.12 22.77
CA ARG A 322 3.60 -2.67 22.57
C ARG A 322 2.26 -1.97 22.73
N ALA A 323 2.26 -0.84 23.43
CA ALA A 323 1.17 0.10 23.53
C ALA A 323 1.52 1.34 22.70
N GLN A 324 0.69 1.66 21.70
CA GLN A 324 0.89 2.79 20.80
C GLN A 324 -0.17 3.86 21.04
N SER A 325 0.27 5.10 21.15
CA SER A 325 -0.57 6.30 21.13
C SER A 325 -0.12 7.23 20.04
N GLU A 326 -1.01 7.57 19.13
CA GLU A 326 -0.71 8.37 17.96
C GLU A 326 -1.71 9.50 17.79
N ASN A 327 -1.27 10.62 17.24
CA ASN A 327 -2.13 11.71 16.81
C ASN A 327 -1.73 12.14 15.40
N GLN A 328 -2.73 12.25 14.52
CA GLN A 328 -2.55 12.67 13.13
C GLN A 328 -3.29 13.97 12.90
N LEU A 329 -2.56 15.03 12.59
CA LEU A 329 -3.11 16.33 12.19
C LEU A 329 -2.93 16.53 10.71
N ARG A 330 -4.04 16.62 9.96
CA ARG A 330 -4.02 16.89 8.52
C ARG A 330 -4.77 18.19 8.22
N ASN A 331 -4.19 19.01 7.34
CA ASN A 331 -4.86 20.15 6.76
C ASN A 331 -4.82 20.02 5.24
N GLY A 332 -5.95 20.27 4.59
CA GLY A 332 -6.07 20.25 3.14
C GLY A 332 -6.72 21.51 2.63
N LEU A 333 -6.24 21.99 1.50
CA LEU A 333 -6.78 23.11 0.75
C LEU A 333 -6.94 22.71 -0.72
N MET A 334 -8.11 22.99 -1.29
CA MET A 334 -8.39 22.83 -2.71
C MET A 334 -8.92 24.14 -3.27
N ALA A 335 -8.49 24.50 -4.47
CA ALA A 335 -9.06 25.60 -5.23
C ALA A 335 -9.21 25.19 -6.70
N VAL A 336 -10.36 25.52 -7.30
CA VAL A 336 -10.61 25.31 -8.72
C VAL A 336 -11.22 26.57 -9.28
N VAL A 337 -10.68 27.00 -10.42
CA VAL A 337 -11.21 28.11 -11.20
C VAL A 337 -11.47 27.60 -12.62
N GLU A 338 -12.72 27.66 -13.04
CA GLU A 338 -13.14 27.35 -14.41
C GLU A 338 -13.57 28.61 -15.12
N TRP A 339 -13.11 28.79 -16.35
CA TRP A 339 -13.46 29.91 -17.17
C TRP A 339 -13.83 29.47 -18.58
N ALA A 340 -15.10 29.62 -18.91
CA ALA A 340 -15.69 29.27 -20.20
C ALA A 340 -16.41 30.51 -20.78
N PRO A 341 -15.65 31.52 -21.32
CA PRO A 341 -16.22 32.77 -21.77
C PRO A 341 -17.11 32.64 -23.00
N ASN A 342 -16.96 31.53 -23.72
CA ASN A 342 -17.71 31.23 -24.95
C ASN A 342 -17.59 29.73 -25.26
N ASP A 343 -18.28 29.26 -26.32
CA ASP A 343 -18.27 27.86 -26.75
C ASP A 343 -16.93 27.40 -27.36
N VAL A 344 -15.98 28.31 -27.60
CA VAL A 344 -14.68 28.02 -28.21
C VAL A 344 -13.62 27.69 -27.17
N TYR A 345 -13.66 28.31 -26.01
CA TYR A 345 -12.60 28.20 -25.03
C TYR A 345 -13.10 27.84 -23.63
N HIS A 346 -12.50 26.82 -23.02
CA HIS A 346 -12.74 26.43 -21.63
C HIS A 346 -11.39 26.18 -20.95
N SER A 347 -11.15 26.86 -19.84
CA SER A 347 -9.94 26.75 -19.05
C SER A 347 -10.27 26.33 -17.61
N THR A 348 -9.52 25.36 -17.08
CA THR A 348 -9.62 24.91 -15.70
C THR A 348 -8.25 24.99 -15.05
N LEU A 349 -8.11 25.79 -14.02
CA LEU A 349 -6.97 25.82 -13.12
C LEU A 349 -7.38 25.17 -11.80
N ASP A 350 -6.73 24.11 -11.42
CA ASP A 350 -6.97 23.41 -10.14
C ASP A 350 -5.68 23.32 -9.32
N MET A 351 -5.82 23.45 -8.01
CA MET A 351 -4.75 23.39 -7.04
C MET A 351 -5.19 22.55 -5.84
N TYR A 352 -4.30 21.71 -5.39
CA TYR A 352 -4.45 20.90 -4.20
C TYR A 352 -3.20 21.03 -3.32
N TYR A 353 -3.40 21.25 -2.01
CA TYR A 353 -2.33 21.31 -1.02
C TYR A 353 -2.75 20.56 0.24
N SER A 354 -1.89 19.71 0.76
CA SER A 354 -2.13 18.98 2.02
C SER A 354 -0.87 18.98 2.87
N THR A 355 -1.06 19.14 4.18
CA THR A 355 -0.03 18.86 5.19
C THR A 355 -0.50 17.78 6.12
N PHE A 356 0.40 16.90 6.52
CA PHE A 356 0.18 15.83 7.45
C PHE A 356 1.28 15.87 8.52
N ASP A 357 0.91 15.95 9.78
CA ASP A 357 1.81 15.92 10.95
C ASP A 357 1.36 14.77 11.84
N GLU A 358 2.17 13.72 11.93
CA GLU A 358 1.93 12.56 12.76
C GLU A 358 2.91 12.53 13.92
N LYS A 359 2.39 12.31 15.12
CA LYS A 359 3.18 12.03 16.32
C LYS A 359 2.76 10.69 16.89
N LYS A 360 3.74 9.85 17.16
CA LYS A 360 3.53 8.49 17.65
C LYS A 360 4.46 8.20 18.84
N TYR A 361 3.90 7.61 19.89
CA TYR A 361 4.62 7.10 21.04
C TYR A 361 4.34 5.61 21.14
N THR A 362 5.40 4.80 21.09
CA THR A 362 5.28 3.34 21.16
C THR A 362 6.14 2.84 22.31
N ASN A 363 5.50 2.43 23.39
CA ASN A 363 6.17 1.88 24.55
C ASN A 363 5.90 0.38 24.65
N GLY A 364 6.95 -0.40 24.88
CA GLY A 364 6.78 -1.84 24.91
C GLY A 364 7.87 -2.56 25.68
N VAL A 365 7.65 -3.85 25.83
CA VAL A 365 8.62 -4.79 26.36
C VAL A 365 8.76 -5.98 25.42
N GLN A 366 9.97 -6.47 25.30
CA GLN A 366 10.31 -7.65 24.49
C GLN A 366 11.35 -8.50 25.21
N TRP A 367 11.41 -9.77 24.86
CA TRP A 367 12.49 -10.69 25.26
C TRP A 367 12.59 -11.87 24.30
N ALA A 368 13.79 -12.46 24.24
CA ALA A 368 14.00 -13.78 23.70
C ALA A 368 13.67 -14.86 24.75
N SER A 369 13.17 -15.99 24.34
CA SER A 369 12.84 -17.14 25.21
C SER A 369 13.41 -18.46 24.67
N GLY A 370 14.27 -18.38 23.67
CA GLY A 370 14.95 -19.51 23.07
C GLY A 370 16.31 -19.82 23.70
N PRO A 371 17.01 -20.82 23.17
CA PRO A 371 18.31 -21.27 23.71
C PRO A 371 19.46 -20.30 23.41
N TYR A 372 19.27 -19.33 22.52
CA TYR A 372 20.30 -18.43 21.99
C TYR A 372 20.28 -17.02 22.59
N ASP A 373 19.57 -16.83 23.71
CA ASP A 373 19.57 -15.55 24.39
C ASP A 373 20.96 -15.19 24.93
N SER A 374 21.35 -13.92 24.89
CA SER A 374 22.63 -13.44 25.43
C SER A 374 22.74 -13.59 26.96
N ALA A 375 21.62 -13.76 27.66
CA ALA A 375 21.56 -14.11 29.08
C ALA A 375 21.96 -15.57 29.35
N GLY A 376 22.11 -16.38 28.31
CA GLY A 376 22.19 -17.82 28.38
C GLY A 376 20.84 -18.48 28.07
N PRO A 377 20.76 -19.81 28.04
CA PRO A 377 19.54 -20.49 27.66
C PRO A 377 18.41 -20.20 28.66
N ALA A 378 17.23 -19.98 28.14
CA ALA A 378 16.00 -19.92 28.95
C ALA A 378 15.76 -21.28 29.63
N VAL A 379 15.29 -21.26 30.87
CA VAL A 379 15.01 -22.46 31.66
C VAL A 379 13.52 -22.57 31.91
N TYR A 380 12.90 -23.60 31.35
CA TYR A 380 11.46 -23.83 31.46
C TYR A 380 11.10 -24.76 32.62
N SER A 381 9.98 -24.48 33.26
CA SER A 381 9.36 -25.33 34.29
C SER A 381 7.85 -25.27 34.20
N ASN A 382 7.15 -26.28 34.74
CA ASN A 382 5.69 -26.39 34.76
C ASN A 382 5.05 -26.25 33.35
N VAL A 383 5.72 -26.77 32.32
CA VAL A 383 5.31 -26.64 30.91
C VAL A 383 4.02 -27.41 30.67
N GLY A 384 2.99 -26.67 30.19
CA GLY A 384 1.73 -27.26 29.73
C GLY A 384 1.60 -27.11 28.24
N THR A 385 1.11 -28.16 27.59
CA THR A 385 0.95 -28.21 26.14
C THR A 385 -0.48 -28.52 25.73
N VAL A 386 -0.87 -28.07 24.52
CA VAL A 386 -2.11 -28.49 23.86
C VAL A 386 -1.78 -29.32 22.62
N PRO A 387 -2.58 -30.38 22.35
CA PRO A 387 -2.38 -31.19 21.15
C PRO A 387 -2.52 -30.35 19.87
N ALA A 388 -1.56 -30.47 18.98
CA ALA A 388 -1.58 -29.87 17.63
C ALA A 388 -0.75 -30.72 16.68
N SER A 389 -0.90 -30.50 15.37
CA SER A 389 -0.11 -31.16 14.32
C SER A 389 0.71 -30.09 13.58
N PRO A 390 1.98 -30.34 13.25
CA PRO A 390 2.73 -31.59 13.47
C PRO A 390 3.25 -31.76 14.91
N TYR A 391 3.30 -30.70 15.71
CA TYR A 391 3.86 -30.71 17.07
C TYR A 391 2.85 -30.19 18.10
N PRO A 392 2.77 -30.75 19.32
CA PRO A 392 2.06 -30.13 20.42
C PRO A 392 2.58 -28.71 20.69
N ILE A 393 1.69 -27.79 21.05
CA ILE A 393 2.04 -26.38 21.27
C ILE A 393 2.18 -26.13 22.76
N VAL A 394 3.28 -25.52 23.16
CA VAL A 394 3.47 -24.99 24.51
C VAL A 394 2.56 -23.77 24.72
N THR A 395 1.72 -23.82 25.75
CA THR A 395 0.76 -22.75 26.04
C THR A 395 0.88 -22.16 27.44
N THR A 396 1.46 -22.90 28.39
CA THR A 396 1.64 -22.44 29.77
C THR A 396 2.98 -22.88 30.32
N GLY A 397 3.51 -22.15 31.28
CA GLY A 397 4.75 -22.50 31.97
C GLY A 397 5.33 -21.34 32.77
N THR A 398 6.51 -21.59 33.30
CA THR A 398 7.39 -20.57 33.84
C THR A 398 8.72 -20.62 33.10
N ILE A 399 9.26 -19.49 32.77
CA ILE A 399 10.57 -19.34 32.13
C ILE A 399 11.45 -18.55 33.09
N ASP A 400 12.57 -19.09 33.48
CA ASP A 400 13.62 -18.37 34.20
C ASP A 400 14.70 -17.89 33.25
N ASN A 401 15.51 -16.94 33.72
CA ASN A 401 16.61 -16.35 32.97
C ASN A 401 16.18 -15.47 31.80
N ILE A 402 15.01 -14.85 31.89
CA ILE A 402 14.52 -13.89 30.88
C ILE A 402 15.09 -12.50 31.13
N ARG A 403 15.62 -11.87 30.10
CA ARG A 403 16.09 -10.49 30.08
C ARG A 403 15.06 -9.59 29.43
N PRO A 404 14.29 -8.80 30.20
CA PRO A 404 13.31 -7.88 29.65
C PRO A 404 14.01 -6.66 29.03
N ILE A 405 13.66 -6.33 27.81
CA ILE A 405 14.11 -5.15 27.08
C ILE A 405 12.93 -4.24 26.95
N LEU A 406 12.95 -3.11 27.62
CA LEU A 406 11.95 -2.07 27.45
C LEU A 406 12.44 -1.12 26.36
N GLN A 407 11.55 -0.78 25.42
CA GLN A 407 11.80 0.20 24.38
C GLN A 407 10.71 1.25 24.41
N ASN A 408 11.10 2.49 24.67
CA ASN A 408 10.23 3.64 24.52
C ASN A 408 10.66 4.40 23.26
N GLU A 409 9.70 4.66 22.37
CA GLU A 409 9.94 5.20 21.03
C GLU A 409 9.05 6.42 20.80
N TYR A 410 9.64 7.43 20.18
CA TYR A 410 8.96 8.61 19.67
C TYR A 410 9.20 8.73 18.18
N THR A 411 8.12 8.76 17.40
CA THR A 411 8.17 9.01 15.96
C THR A 411 7.41 10.28 15.64
N LYS A 412 8.00 11.11 14.80
CA LYS A 412 7.34 12.28 14.22
C LYS A 412 7.53 12.30 12.71
N GLU A 413 6.43 12.35 11.99
CA GLU A 413 6.41 12.44 10.54
C GLU A 413 5.71 13.74 10.10
N LYS A 414 6.28 14.42 9.13
CA LYS A 414 5.68 15.61 8.53
C LYS A 414 5.71 15.47 7.02
N ASP A 415 4.52 15.48 6.44
CA ASP A 415 4.38 15.38 5.00
C ASP A 415 3.76 16.64 4.42
N LYS A 416 4.11 16.92 3.17
CA LYS A 416 3.53 18.00 2.39
C LYS A 416 3.27 17.51 0.97
N LEU A 417 2.03 17.64 0.55
CA LEU A 417 1.60 17.35 -0.81
C LEU A 417 1.16 18.63 -1.48
N PHE A 418 1.65 18.89 -2.69
CA PHE A 418 1.23 20.00 -3.51
C PHE A 418 1.02 19.54 -4.95
N SER A 419 -0.12 19.86 -5.53
CA SER A 419 -0.44 19.58 -6.92
C SER A 419 -1.15 20.78 -7.54
N VAL A 420 -0.76 21.13 -8.76
CA VAL A 420 -1.41 22.16 -9.56
C VAL A 420 -1.50 21.71 -11.01
N GLY A 421 -2.63 21.98 -11.63
CA GLY A 421 -2.88 21.67 -13.01
C GLY A 421 -3.62 22.78 -13.73
N TRP A 422 -3.25 23.02 -14.98
CA TRP A 422 -3.89 24.00 -15.83
C TRP A 422 -4.28 23.37 -17.16
N ASN A 423 -5.56 23.10 -17.31
CA ASN A 423 -6.16 22.49 -18.49
C ASN A 423 -6.83 23.58 -19.36
N ASN A 424 -6.57 23.55 -20.64
CA ASN A 424 -7.15 24.48 -21.61
C ASN A 424 -7.71 23.68 -22.78
N GLN A 425 -8.97 23.89 -23.09
CA GLN A 425 -9.70 23.26 -24.19
C GLN A 425 -10.15 24.31 -25.19
N PHE A 426 -9.99 23.99 -26.46
CA PHE A 426 -10.36 24.85 -27.57
C PHE A 426 -11.25 24.05 -28.53
N SER A 427 -12.46 24.54 -28.81
CA SER A 427 -13.37 23.98 -29.80
C SER A 427 -13.42 24.90 -31.01
N PHE A 428 -12.81 24.45 -32.12
CA PHE A 428 -12.74 25.23 -33.35
C PHE A 428 -13.91 24.91 -34.27
N GLY A 429 -14.11 25.74 -35.29
CA GLY A 429 -15.05 25.42 -36.38
C GLY A 429 -14.72 24.08 -37.04
N ASN A 430 -15.72 23.46 -37.65
CA ASN A 430 -15.60 22.16 -38.36
C ASN A 430 -15.26 20.96 -37.43
N GLY A 431 -15.55 21.03 -36.12
CA GLY A 431 -15.42 19.92 -35.19
C GLY A 431 -13.99 19.65 -34.71
N TRP A 432 -13.02 20.52 -34.97
CA TRP A 432 -11.69 20.40 -34.38
C TRP A 432 -11.73 20.82 -32.91
N GLU A 433 -11.16 19.99 -32.06
CA GLU A 433 -10.92 20.29 -30.66
C GLU A 433 -9.42 20.15 -30.34
N ALA A 434 -8.89 21.00 -29.49
CA ALA A 434 -7.53 20.91 -29.00
C ALA A 434 -7.51 21.07 -27.48
N MET A 435 -6.60 20.37 -26.84
CA MET A 435 -6.39 20.41 -25.40
C MET A 435 -4.90 20.60 -25.10
N ALA A 436 -4.61 21.50 -24.15
CA ALA A 436 -3.27 21.65 -23.55
C ALA A 436 -3.41 21.58 -22.03
N ASP A 437 -2.63 20.72 -21.41
CA ASP A 437 -2.61 20.51 -19.96
C ASP A 437 -1.19 20.61 -19.44
N LEU A 438 -1.00 21.44 -18.41
CA LEU A 438 0.27 21.60 -17.70
C LEU A 438 0.05 21.16 -16.26
N SER A 439 0.97 20.38 -15.70
CA SER A 439 0.85 19.94 -14.31
C SER A 439 2.20 19.87 -13.58
N TYR A 440 2.09 20.06 -12.28
CA TYR A 440 3.16 19.88 -11.31
C TYR A 440 2.60 19.21 -10.06
N SER A 441 3.24 18.14 -9.61
CA SER A 441 2.95 17.47 -8.35
C SER A 441 4.23 17.27 -7.55
N SER A 442 4.17 17.50 -6.25
CA SER A 442 5.30 17.34 -5.32
C SER A 442 4.83 16.76 -4.01
N ALA A 443 5.56 15.77 -3.52
CA ALA A 443 5.35 15.15 -2.22
C ALA A 443 6.66 15.16 -1.44
N LYS A 444 6.62 15.64 -0.20
CA LYS A 444 7.76 15.69 0.71
C LYS A 444 7.42 15.02 2.03
N LYS A 445 8.37 14.28 2.57
CA LYS A 445 8.29 13.61 3.86
C LYS A 445 9.54 13.91 4.68
N ASP A 446 9.34 14.33 5.93
CA ASP A 446 10.35 14.46 6.95
C ASP A 446 9.98 13.58 8.14
N LEU A 447 10.76 12.54 8.40
CA LEU A 447 10.58 11.60 9.51
C LEU A 447 11.71 11.76 10.51
N ARG A 448 11.35 11.86 11.80
CA ARG A 448 12.24 11.69 12.94
C ARG A 448 11.75 10.50 13.76
N ASP A 449 12.62 9.57 14.03
CA ASP A 449 12.35 8.39 14.85
C ASP A 449 13.45 8.25 15.90
N ALA A 450 13.05 8.15 17.17
CA ALA A 450 13.99 8.05 18.28
C ALA A 450 13.50 7.02 19.29
N TYR A 451 14.36 6.11 19.72
CA TYR A 451 14.06 5.18 20.79
C TYR A 451 15.23 4.99 21.74
N LEU A 452 14.90 4.67 22.98
CA LEU A 452 15.85 4.37 24.04
C LEU A 452 15.53 3.01 24.65
N PHE A 453 16.58 2.28 25.00
CA PHE A 453 16.48 1.02 25.72
C PHE A 453 16.56 1.24 27.22
N SER A 454 15.76 0.46 27.97
CA SER A 454 15.88 0.32 29.42
C SER A 454 15.66 -1.14 29.81
N GLY A 455 16.19 -1.52 30.96
CA GLY A 455 16.13 -2.89 31.44
C GLY A 455 16.66 -3.01 32.85
N ILE A 456 16.84 -4.24 33.31
CA ILE A 456 17.45 -4.52 34.60
C ILE A 456 18.97 -4.28 34.47
N GLU A 457 19.54 -3.51 35.40
CA GLU A 457 20.97 -3.18 35.40
C GLU A 457 21.84 -4.45 35.47
N HIS A 458 23.08 -4.36 34.95
CA HIS A 458 24.05 -5.45 34.92
C HIS A 458 23.58 -6.71 34.19
N HIS A 459 22.81 -6.53 33.11
CA HIS A 459 22.21 -7.63 32.36
C HIS A 459 21.34 -8.56 33.24
N GLY A 460 20.66 -7.96 34.21
CA GLY A 460 19.81 -8.70 35.14
C GLY A 460 18.68 -9.42 34.43
N THR A 461 18.30 -10.55 34.98
CA THR A 461 17.23 -11.41 34.49
C THR A 461 16.07 -11.52 35.48
N THR A 462 14.93 -11.98 34.98
CA THR A 462 13.74 -12.28 35.80
C THR A 462 13.12 -13.59 35.33
N ASN A 463 12.19 -14.11 36.14
CA ASN A 463 11.30 -15.17 35.68
C ASN A 463 10.03 -14.59 35.05
N VAL A 464 9.41 -15.38 34.18
CA VAL A 464 8.14 -15.05 33.54
C VAL A 464 7.22 -16.26 33.63
N GLN A 465 6.07 -16.10 34.27
CA GLN A 465 4.97 -17.05 34.12
C GLN A 465 4.16 -16.67 32.88
N PHE A 466 3.81 -17.64 32.07
CA PHE A 466 3.08 -17.37 30.85
C PHE A 466 1.88 -18.28 30.63
N ALA A 467 0.86 -17.70 29.98
CA ALA A 467 -0.26 -18.41 29.41
C ALA A 467 -0.55 -17.79 28.03
N THR A 468 -0.17 -18.48 26.96
CA THR A 468 -0.36 -18.00 25.59
C THR A 468 -1.50 -18.77 24.93
N PRO A 469 -2.42 -18.10 24.22
CA PRO A 469 -3.46 -18.80 23.50
C PRO A 469 -2.83 -19.65 22.36
N ALA A 470 -3.33 -20.87 22.19
CA ALA A 470 -2.93 -21.73 21.07
C ALA A 470 -3.32 -21.16 19.69
N ASN A 471 -4.29 -20.25 19.71
CA ASN A 471 -4.79 -19.49 18.55
C ASN A 471 -4.51 -18.00 18.75
N TYR A 472 -5.13 -17.14 17.92
CA TYR A 472 -4.94 -15.69 17.98
C TYR A 472 -5.57 -15.07 19.22
N GLY A 473 -4.83 -14.18 19.87
CA GLY A 473 -5.26 -13.46 21.07
C GLY A 473 -4.06 -12.85 21.78
N PHE A 474 -4.32 -11.98 22.75
CA PHE A 474 -3.27 -11.52 23.64
C PHE A 474 -2.88 -12.63 24.62
N PRO A 475 -1.56 -12.81 24.85
CA PRO A 475 -1.07 -13.71 25.90
C PRO A 475 -1.28 -13.10 27.28
N ASN A 476 -1.02 -13.89 28.32
CA ASN A 476 -0.94 -13.42 29.69
C ASN A 476 0.43 -13.78 30.26
N PHE A 477 1.27 -12.76 30.48
CA PHE A 477 2.60 -12.90 31.05
C PHE A 477 2.63 -12.24 32.45
N ARG A 478 3.37 -12.83 33.36
CA ARG A 478 3.63 -12.24 34.67
C ARG A 478 5.13 -12.29 34.95
N THR A 479 5.74 -11.14 35.10
CA THR A 479 7.18 -10.99 35.39
C THR A 479 7.43 -10.99 36.89
N GLY A 480 8.57 -11.54 37.32
CA GLY A 480 8.99 -11.53 38.72
C GLY A 480 9.48 -10.16 39.22
N VAL A 481 9.75 -9.23 38.27
CA VAL A 481 10.18 -7.85 38.56
C VAL A 481 9.08 -6.87 38.15
N ASN A 482 8.93 -5.78 38.89
CA ASN A 482 8.04 -4.68 38.53
C ASN A 482 8.71 -3.83 37.45
N LEU A 483 8.24 -3.95 36.21
CA LEU A 483 8.79 -3.22 35.05
C LEU A 483 8.46 -1.73 35.02
N ALA A 484 7.64 -1.23 35.96
CA ALA A 484 7.36 0.20 36.13
C ALA A 484 8.21 0.87 37.22
N ASP A 485 9.01 0.11 37.96
CA ASP A 485 9.82 0.62 39.04
C ASP A 485 11.10 1.29 38.50
N PRO A 486 11.24 2.63 38.63
CA PRO A 486 12.42 3.33 38.12
C PRO A 486 13.70 3.06 38.92
N SER A 487 13.61 2.35 40.07
CA SER A 487 14.77 1.88 40.79
C SER A 487 15.26 0.51 40.35
N ALA A 488 14.43 -0.27 39.69
CA ALA A 488 14.75 -1.59 39.14
C ALA A 488 15.04 -1.57 37.63
N ILE A 489 14.42 -0.64 36.92
CA ILE A 489 14.53 -0.50 35.44
C ILE A 489 15.24 0.82 35.15
N VAL A 490 16.40 0.72 34.54
CA VAL A 490 17.32 1.85 34.23
C VAL A 490 17.61 1.92 32.75
N PHE A 491 18.09 3.07 32.26
CA PHE A 491 18.67 3.13 30.92
C PHE A 491 19.93 2.25 30.86
N THR A 492 19.99 1.36 29.90
CA THR A 492 21.10 0.43 29.70
C THR A 492 21.04 -0.12 28.27
N ASP A 493 22.03 -0.91 27.88
CA ASP A 493 21.95 -1.82 26.73
C ASP A 493 21.66 -3.23 27.24
N PRO A 494 20.40 -3.64 27.39
CA PRO A 494 20.06 -4.87 28.12
C PRO A 494 20.53 -6.14 27.42
N ASP A 495 20.65 -6.13 26.10
CA ASP A 495 21.00 -7.32 25.29
C ASP A 495 22.31 -7.15 24.51
N SER A 496 23.17 -6.23 24.94
CA SER A 496 24.48 -6.01 24.34
C SER A 496 24.42 -5.67 22.83
N TYR A 497 23.45 -4.83 22.42
CA TYR A 497 23.34 -4.33 21.05
C TYR A 497 24.54 -3.46 20.63
N GLY A 498 25.32 -2.98 21.58
CA GLY A 498 26.45 -2.08 21.35
C GLY A 498 26.06 -0.61 21.32
N TYR A 499 24.86 -0.24 21.81
CA TYR A 499 24.37 1.13 21.98
C TYR A 499 23.14 1.14 22.91
N ASN A 500 22.78 2.32 23.46
CA ASN A 500 21.68 2.44 24.42
C ASN A 500 20.38 2.95 23.77
N GLY A 501 20.43 3.38 22.51
CA GLY A 501 19.29 3.89 21.78
C GLY A 501 19.70 4.38 20.40
N ARG A 502 18.73 4.92 19.65
CA ARG A 502 18.94 5.36 18.28
C ARG A 502 18.04 6.55 17.96
N GLU A 503 18.58 7.46 17.14
CA GLU A 503 17.80 8.51 16.50
C GLU A 503 18.02 8.48 15.00
N GLU A 504 16.97 8.68 14.23
CA GLU A 504 16.98 8.59 12.78
C GLU A 504 16.17 9.74 12.16
N PHE A 505 16.70 10.31 11.09
CA PHE A 505 16.05 11.32 10.28
C PHE A 505 16.00 10.83 8.83
N ASP A 506 14.79 10.63 8.30
CA ASP A 506 14.57 10.30 6.89
C ASP A 506 13.92 11.49 6.20
N HIS A 507 14.42 11.81 5.01
CA HIS A 507 13.84 12.81 4.14
C HIS A 507 13.53 12.21 2.77
N GLN A 508 12.34 12.47 2.23
CA GLN A 508 11.96 12.11 0.87
C GLN A 508 11.39 13.31 0.13
N ASP A 509 11.74 13.46 -1.13
CA ASP A 509 11.24 14.50 -2.03
C ASP A 509 10.95 13.85 -3.40
N ASP A 510 9.65 13.83 -3.79
CA ASP A 510 9.17 13.30 -5.07
C ASP A 510 8.52 14.45 -5.85
N LYS A 511 8.90 14.63 -7.09
CA LYS A 511 8.43 15.70 -7.97
C LYS A 511 8.10 15.15 -9.35
N ILE A 512 6.94 15.53 -9.87
CA ILE A 512 6.51 15.22 -11.23
C ILE A 512 6.13 16.53 -11.93
N LYS A 513 6.67 16.74 -13.13
CA LYS A 513 6.29 17.82 -14.05
C LYS A 513 5.76 17.18 -15.32
N ALA A 514 4.62 17.63 -15.83
CA ALA A 514 4.11 17.08 -17.07
C ALA A 514 3.46 18.15 -17.96
N ILE A 515 3.52 17.88 -19.25
CA ILE A 515 2.79 18.60 -20.29
C ILE A 515 2.07 17.59 -21.18
N ARG A 516 0.79 17.81 -21.46
CA ARG A 516 -0.02 17.02 -22.37
C ARG A 516 -0.68 17.91 -23.40
N LEU A 517 -0.61 17.48 -24.66
CA LEU A 517 -1.28 18.12 -25.80
C LEU A 517 -2.10 17.06 -26.52
N GLN A 518 -3.32 17.41 -26.91
CA GLN A 518 -4.22 16.53 -27.68
C GLN A 518 -4.98 17.34 -28.71
N VAL A 519 -5.21 16.73 -29.86
CA VAL A 519 -6.11 17.25 -30.89
C VAL A 519 -7.10 16.16 -31.23
N SER A 520 -8.38 16.54 -31.33
CA SER A 520 -9.50 15.64 -31.65
C SER A 520 -10.23 16.17 -32.89
N HIS A 521 -10.70 15.27 -33.74
CA HIS A 521 -11.45 15.60 -34.94
C HIS A 521 -12.51 14.54 -35.24
N PRO A 522 -13.75 14.92 -35.61
CA PRO A 522 -14.73 13.98 -36.11
C PRO A 522 -14.22 13.28 -37.37
N VAL A 523 -14.41 11.97 -37.42
CA VAL A 523 -14.12 11.16 -38.59
C VAL A 523 -15.41 10.44 -39.01
N GLY A 524 -15.47 9.92 -40.17
CA GLY A 524 -16.68 9.24 -40.63
C GLY A 524 -16.57 7.71 -40.49
N TRP A 525 -17.57 7.02 -41.04
CA TRP A 525 -17.71 5.58 -41.12
C TRP A 525 -18.17 4.99 -39.79
N ILE A 526 -17.38 4.07 -39.16
CA ILE A 526 -17.71 3.47 -37.86
C ILE A 526 -17.13 4.26 -36.67
N PHE A 527 -16.30 5.26 -36.95
CA PHE A 527 -15.65 6.07 -35.92
C PHE A 527 -16.32 7.44 -35.80
N SER A 528 -16.57 7.86 -34.58
CA SER A 528 -17.09 9.21 -34.31
C SER A 528 -15.98 10.25 -34.32
N THR A 529 -14.87 9.99 -33.63
CA THR A 529 -13.72 10.90 -33.54
C THR A 529 -12.39 10.16 -33.57
N VAL A 530 -11.33 10.87 -33.91
CA VAL A 530 -9.94 10.47 -33.70
C VAL A 530 -9.28 11.46 -32.74
N ASP A 531 -8.58 10.95 -31.73
CA ASP A 531 -7.77 11.73 -30.83
C ASP A 531 -6.29 11.39 -31.05
N VAL A 532 -5.47 12.42 -31.23
CA VAL A 532 -4.01 12.29 -31.36
C VAL A 532 -3.38 13.17 -30.29
N GLY A 533 -2.50 12.62 -29.47
CA GLY A 533 -1.89 13.38 -28.41
C GLY A 533 -0.50 12.93 -28.03
N VAL A 534 0.15 13.81 -27.28
CA VAL A 534 1.46 13.59 -26.68
C VAL A 534 1.41 13.98 -25.21
N ASN A 535 2.15 13.25 -24.39
CA ASN A 535 2.38 13.58 -22.99
C ASN A 535 3.89 13.44 -22.70
N TYR A 536 4.44 14.36 -21.97
CA TYR A 536 5.80 14.28 -21.44
C TYR A 536 5.76 14.47 -19.94
N SER A 537 6.30 13.52 -19.19
CA SER A 537 6.48 13.63 -17.74
C SER A 537 7.95 13.46 -17.37
N ASP A 538 8.35 14.23 -16.34
CA ASP A 538 9.69 14.23 -15.73
C ASP A 538 9.51 14.09 -14.24
N ARG A 539 9.96 12.93 -13.69
CA ARG A 539 9.88 12.59 -12.26
C ARG A 539 11.27 12.50 -11.68
N THR A 540 11.45 13.11 -10.52
CA THR A 540 12.65 12.95 -9.69
C THR A 540 12.23 12.59 -8.28
N LYS A 541 12.72 11.46 -7.79
CA LYS A 541 12.52 11.02 -6.41
C LYS A 541 13.85 10.84 -5.69
N THR A 542 14.03 11.56 -4.57
CA THR A 542 15.23 11.51 -3.73
C THR A 542 14.85 11.03 -2.34
N LYS A 543 15.67 10.15 -1.78
CA LYS A 543 15.63 9.74 -0.38
C LYS A 543 16.99 9.95 0.26
N SER A 544 17.00 10.45 1.48
CA SER A 544 18.18 10.51 2.35
C SER A 544 17.84 10.08 3.78
N ALA A 545 18.75 9.40 4.43
CA ALA A 545 18.61 8.89 5.79
C ALA A 545 19.88 9.19 6.58
N ASN A 546 19.70 9.78 7.77
CA ASN A 546 20.77 10.02 8.72
C ASN A 546 20.47 9.29 10.03
N VAL A 547 21.40 8.49 10.51
CA VAL A 547 21.21 7.64 11.67
C VAL A 547 22.28 7.93 12.71
N TYR A 548 21.84 8.03 13.96
CA TYR A 548 22.70 8.26 15.11
C TYR A 548 22.48 7.18 16.16
N TYR A 549 23.57 6.72 16.77
CA TYR A 549 23.49 5.93 17.99
C TYR A 549 23.49 6.83 19.20
N ALA A 550 22.64 6.51 20.18
CA ALA A 550 22.57 7.15 21.48
C ALA A 550 23.35 6.35 22.52
N TRP A 551 24.23 7.01 23.23
CA TRP A 551 25.11 6.47 24.25
C TRP A 551 24.85 7.16 25.56
N LEU A 552 24.74 6.40 26.66
CA LEU A 552 24.64 6.97 27.99
C LEU A 552 25.85 7.82 28.33
N ASN A 553 25.66 8.99 28.90
CA ASN A 553 26.71 9.84 29.41
C ASN A 553 27.55 9.07 30.46
N GLY A 554 28.83 8.98 30.25
CA GLY A 554 29.74 8.28 31.17
C GLY A 554 29.93 6.78 30.88
N ASN A 555 29.28 6.19 29.89
CA ASN A 555 29.39 4.76 29.58
C ASN A 555 30.30 4.46 28.36
N GLY A 556 31.20 5.34 28.00
CA GLY A 556 32.02 5.16 26.80
C GLY A 556 31.23 5.18 25.49
N ASN A 557 31.90 5.37 24.37
CA ASN A 557 31.23 5.30 23.05
C ASN A 557 31.66 4.05 22.26
N GLY A 558 30.92 3.68 21.26
CA GLY A 558 31.23 2.48 20.47
C GLY A 558 32.49 2.56 19.63
N SER A 559 33.11 3.76 19.45
CA SER A 559 34.41 3.94 18.84
C SER A 559 35.54 3.71 19.85
N ASP A 560 35.23 3.81 21.14
CA ASP A 560 36.13 3.50 22.27
C ASP A 560 35.70 2.18 22.92
N SER A 561 35.77 1.12 22.13
CA SER A 561 35.25 -0.22 22.49
C SER A 561 35.85 -0.81 23.78
N GLY A 562 36.93 -0.22 24.31
CA GLY A 562 37.53 -0.61 25.60
C GLY A 562 36.80 -0.04 26.82
N ASN A 563 35.94 0.96 26.63
CA ASN A 563 35.26 1.69 27.73
C ASN A 563 33.71 1.55 27.68
N TYR A 564 33.16 0.90 26.65
CA TYR A 564 31.72 0.64 26.60
C TYR A 564 31.35 -0.58 27.44
N HIS A 565 30.47 -0.35 28.41
CA HIS A 565 29.98 -1.38 29.33
C HIS A 565 28.44 -1.56 29.12
N PRO A 566 27.99 -2.46 28.27
CA PRO A 566 26.61 -2.58 27.90
C PRO A 566 25.65 -2.83 29.07
N GLY A 567 26.08 -3.58 30.09
CA GLY A 567 25.28 -3.85 31.28
C GLY A 567 25.22 -2.71 32.31
N MET A 568 26.04 -1.68 32.20
CA MET A 568 25.96 -0.51 33.07
C MET A 568 24.70 0.29 32.78
N GLY A 569 24.03 0.74 33.82
CA GLY A 569 22.81 1.49 33.73
C GLY A 569 22.83 2.80 34.50
N VAL A 570 21.94 3.71 34.13
CA VAL A 570 21.67 4.98 34.81
C VAL A 570 20.18 5.11 34.99
N PRO A 571 19.68 5.45 36.20
CA PRO A 571 18.27 5.70 36.39
C PRO A 571 17.74 6.79 35.46
N VAL A 572 16.50 6.65 35.03
CA VAL A 572 15.81 7.72 34.32
C VAL A 572 15.61 8.90 35.27
N ASP A 573 16.08 10.10 34.89
CA ASP A 573 15.88 11.30 35.70
C ASP A 573 14.38 11.52 35.97
N SER A 574 14.04 11.77 37.22
CA SER A 574 12.65 11.90 37.68
C SER A 574 11.85 12.99 36.92
N GLY A 575 12.54 14.00 36.39
CA GLY A 575 11.93 15.06 35.59
C GLY A 575 11.42 14.61 34.22
N PHE A 576 11.85 13.44 33.74
CA PHE A 576 11.40 12.86 32.46
C PHE A 576 10.38 11.75 32.64
N LEU A 577 10.17 11.27 33.86
CA LEU A 577 9.22 10.18 34.10
C LEU A 577 7.78 10.64 33.82
N TYR A 578 7.05 9.80 33.09
CA TYR A 578 5.60 9.88 32.94
C TYR A 578 4.90 8.83 33.81
N SER A 579 3.58 8.92 33.92
CA SER A 579 2.80 7.81 34.49
C SER A 579 3.06 6.55 33.67
N PRO A 580 3.23 5.38 34.29
CA PRO A 580 3.54 4.14 33.61
C PRO A 580 2.54 3.79 32.50
N THR A 581 3.04 3.21 31.41
CA THR A 581 2.22 2.66 30.33
C THR A 581 1.63 1.33 30.75
N SER A 582 0.31 1.15 30.63
CA SER A 582 -0.35 -0.13 30.94
C SER A 582 -0.29 -1.08 29.72
N ILE A 583 0.27 -2.27 29.94
CA ILE A 583 0.19 -3.41 29.02
C ILE A 583 -0.55 -4.59 29.67
N ASP A 584 -1.59 -4.28 30.46
CA ASP A 584 -2.44 -5.26 31.15
C ASP A 584 -3.11 -6.25 30.19
N TYR A 585 -3.34 -5.87 28.94
CA TYR A 585 -3.85 -6.77 27.90
C TYR A 585 -2.90 -7.96 27.62
N GLY A 586 -1.61 -7.83 27.92
CA GLY A 586 -0.60 -8.89 27.90
C GLY A 586 -0.32 -9.51 29.27
N GLY A 587 -1.02 -9.08 30.33
CA GLY A 587 -0.89 -9.60 31.69
C GLY A 587 0.32 -9.09 32.47
N ILE A 588 1.24 -8.33 31.86
CA ILE A 588 2.48 -7.83 32.50
C ILE A 588 2.19 -6.72 33.51
N GLY A 589 1.12 -5.95 33.31
CA GLY A 589 0.83 -4.76 34.08
C GLY A 589 1.54 -3.51 33.53
N PRO A 590 1.80 -2.50 34.40
CA PRO A 590 2.45 -1.26 33.96
C PRO A 590 3.95 -1.46 33.67
N ILE A 591 4.47 -0.69 32.70
CA ILE A 591 5.89 -0.60 32.37
C ILE A 591 6.37 0.85 32.47
N LEU A 592 7.68 1.04 32.63
CA LEU A 592 8.32 2.35 32.75
C LEU A 592 8.03 3.20 31.48
N ASN A 593 7.65 4.46 31.72
CA ASN A 593 7.31 5.42 30.67
C ASN A 593 7.98 6.76 30.94
N TYR A 594 8.56 7.37 29.94
CA TYR A 594 9.31 8.61 30.07
C TYR A 594 9.32 9.44 28.76
N ASN A 595 9.68 10.71 28.91
CA ASN A 595 9.91 11.61 27.78
C ASN A 595 11.20 11.23 27.05
N VAL A 596 11.07 10.49 25.94
CA VAL A 596 12.20 9.99 25.13
C VAL A 596 13.12 11.14 24.68
N LEU A 597 12.55 12.22 24.12
CA LEU A 597 13.36 13.33 23.60
C LEU A 597 14.04 14.13 24.71
N GLY A 598 13.36 14.32 25.85
CA GLY A 598 13.93 14.99 27.02
C GLY A 598 15.10 14.21 27.59
N ALA A 599 14.93 12.90 27.76
CA ALA A 599 15.99 12.01 28.25
C ALA A 599 17.16 11.93 27.25
N LEU A 600 16.85 11.77 25.94
CA LEU A 600 17.88 11.74 24.89
C LEU A 600 18.75 12.99 24.89
N ALA A 601 18.16 14.17 25.05
CA ALA A 601 18.89 15.43 25.05
C ALA A 601 19.72 15.69 26.32
N SER A 602 19.39 15.04 27.46
CA SER A 602 20.00 15.28 28.77
C SER A 602 20.96 14.20 29.21
N GLN A 603 20.58 12.94 29.07
CA GLN A 603 21.28 11.80 29.65
C GLN A 603 22.11 11.03 28.62
N PHE A 604 22.03 11.41 27.32
CA PHE A 604 22.74 10.74 26.22
C PHE A 604 23.52 11.72 25.37
N TYR A 605 24.49 11.20 24.65
CA TYR A 605 25.10 11.87 23.52
C TYR A 605 24.93 11.02 22.26
N LEU A 606 24.94 11.67 21.10
CA LEU A 606 24.71 11.03 19.81
C LEU A 606 26.02 10.93 19.03
N THR A 607 26.23 9.80 18.38
CA THR A 607 27.28 9.63 17.37
C THR A 607 26.63 9.21 16.05
N GLU A 608 27.09 9.82 14.95
CA GLU A 608 26.60 9.44 13.63
C GLU A 608 26.99 7.98 13.34
N ARG A 609 26.01 7.23 12.83
CA ARG A 609 26.24 5.87 12.36
C ARG A 609 26.36 5.88 10.85
N ASN A 610 27.50 5.44 10.33
CA ASN A 610 27.76 5.31 8.91
C ASN A 610 27.87 3.82 8.52
N GLY A 611 26.80 3.08 8.71
CA GLY A 611 26.72 1.66 8.35
C GLY A 611 26.23 1.44 6.93
N GLN A 612 26.54 0.28 6.36
CA GLN A 612 26.13 -0.16 5.03
C GLN A 612 24.63 -0.01 4.80
N SER A 613 23.81 -0.42 5.77
CA SER A 613 22.34 -0.35 5.68
C SER A 613 21.83 1.09 5.61
N ASP A 614 22.59 2.04 6.18
CA ASP A 614 22.19 3.44 6.23
C ASP A 614 22.58 4.15 4.92
N TRP A 615 23.79 3.90 4.40
CA TRP A 615 24.23 4.40 3.11
C TRP A 615 23.33 3.94 1.95
N SER A 616 22.89 2.69 1.95
CA SER A 616 22.07 2.11 0.90
C SER A 616 20.65 2.72 0.81
N ARG A 617 20.26 3.50 1.82
CA ARG A 617 18.99 4.22 1.89
C ARG A 617 19.03 5.59 1.23
N ASN A 618 20.22 6.05 0.80
CA ASN A 618 20.43 7.35 0.17
C ASN A 618 20.53 7.17 -1.33
N TYR A 619 19.52 7.66 -2.07
CA TYR A 619 19.47 7.53 -3.53
C TYR A 619 18.58 8.59 -4.18
N THR A 620 18.81 8.80 -5.47
CA THR A 620 17.93 9.55 -6.36
C THR A 620 17.59 8.66 -7.57
N VAL A 621 16.32 8.67 -7.97
CA VAL A 621 15.85 8.06 -9.23
C VAL A 621 15.18 9.14 -10.05
N GLU A 622 15.55 9.22 -11.32
CA GLU A 622 14.95 10.13 -12.31
C GLU A 622 14.34 9.31 -13.45
N GLU A 623 13.15 9.74 -13.90
CA GLU A 623 12.44 9.15 -15.03
C GLU A 623 11.90 10.23 -15.96
N LYS A 624 12.23 10.14 -17.24
CA LYS A 624 11.69 10.97 -18.32
C LYS A 624 10.87 10.11 -19.26
N VAL A 625 9.58 10.42 -19.38
CA VAL A 625 8.62 9.54 -20.05
C VAL A 625 7.81 10.32 -21.10
N PRO A 626 8.32 10.47 -22.34
CA PRO A 626 7.51 10.88 -23.46
C PRO A 626 6.56 9.76 -23.91
N VAL A 627 5.30 10.14 -24.12
CA VAL A 627 4.21 9.28 -24.59
C VAL A 627 3.56 9.90 -25.80
N GLY A 628 3.32 9.11 -26.84
CA GLY A 628 2.50 9.50 -27.98
C GLY A 628 1.34 8.52 -28.14
N TYR A 629 0.16 8.99 -28.52
CA TYR A 629 -1.00 8.11 -28.71
C TYR A 629 -1.91 8.54 -29.84
N VAL A 630 -2.60 7.53 -30.39
CA VAL A 630 -3.72 7.71 -31.32
C VAL A 630 -4.87 6.84 -30.82
N LYS A 631 -6.05 7.44 -30.66
CA LYS A 631 -7.29 6.79 -30.22
C LYS A 631 -8.40 7.10 -31.22
N PHE A 632 -9.14 6.08 -31.62
CA PHE A 632 -10.35 6.19 -32.41
C PHE A 632 -11.53 5.83 -31.52
N ASN A 633 -12.52 6.71 -31.44
CA ASN A 633 -13.77 6.46 -30.75
C ASN A 633 -14.79 5.88 -31.71
N LEU A 634 -15.46 4.81 -31.30
CA LEU A 634 -16.44 4.09 -32.09
C LEU A 634 -17.85 4.53 -31.69
N ASP A 635 -18.70 4.77 -32.71
CA ASP A 635 -20.14 4.92 -32.57
C ASP A 635 -20.80 4.41 -33.84
N THR A 636 -21.36 3.19 -33.79
CA THR A 636 -21.84 2.50 -34.97
C THR A 636 -22.98 1.52 -34.62
N MET A 637 -23.54 0.87 -35.63
CA MET A 637 -24.58 -0.14 -35.51
C MET A 637 -24.12 -1.47 -36.12
N ALA A 638 -24.23 -2.55 -35.37
CA ALA A 638 -24.11 -3.91 -35.88
C ALA A 638 -25.52 -4.52 -36.02
N GLY A 639 -26.10 -4.40 -37.21
CA GLY A 639 -27.52 -4.67 -37.43
C GLY A 639 -28.37 -3.67 -36.62
N ASN A 640 -29.14 -4.15 -35.64
CA ASN A 640 -29.93 -3.33 -34.74
C ASN A 640 -29.29 -3.06 -33.37
N VAL A 641 -28.05 -3.47 -33.18
CA VAL A 641 -27.32 -3.34 -31.91
C VAL A 641 -26.42 -2.11 -31.99
N PRO A 642 -26.63 -1.07 -31.17
CA PRO A 642 -25.70 0.03 -31.04
C PRO A 642 -24.37 -0.48 -30.46
N ILE A 643 -23.26 -0.08 -31.09
CA ILE A 643 -21.91 -0.39 -30.62
C ILE A 643 -21.14 0.91 -30.44
N THR A 644 -20.69 1.16 -29.22
CA THR A 644 -19.80 2.26 -28.87
C THR A 644 -18.48 1.70 -28.33
N GLY A 645 -17.51 2.56 -28.14
CA GLY A 645 -16.22 2.14 -27.58
C GLY A 645 -15.04 2.93 -28.12
N ASN A 646 -13.86 2.37 -27.98
CA ASN A 646 -12.63 2.99 -28.49
C ASN A 646 -11.60 1.92 -28.85
N MET A 647 -10.70 2.29 -29.77
CA MET A 647 -9.49 1.53 -30.07
C MET A 647 -8.33 2.48 -30.30
N GLY A 648 -7.13 2.04 -29.91
CA GLY A 648 -5.97 2.88 -30.13
C GLY A 648 -4.66 2.23 -29.75
N VAL A 649 -3.60 3.00 -29.84
CA VAL A 649 -2.26 2.60 -29.48
C VAL A 649 -1.54 3.74 -28.77
N GLN A 650 -0.83 3.40 -27.70
CA GLN A 650 0.04 4.31 -26.98
C GLN A 650 1.49 3.84 -27.14
N PHE A 651 2.37 4.77 -27.46
CA PHE A 651 3.82 4.57 -27.56
C PHE A 651 4.46 5.25 -26.35
N VAL A 652 5.13 4.48 -25.51
CA VAL A 652 5.79 4.96 -24.30
C VAL A 652 7.29 4.74 -24.44
N HIS A 653 8.07 5.81 -24.38
CA HIS A 653 9.52 5.76 -24.19
C HIS A 653 9.82 6.11 -22.74
N THR A 654 10.77 5.43 -22.13
CA THR A 654 11.22 5.73 -20.76
C THR A 654 12.74 5.82 -20.76
N ASP A 655 13.24 6.92 -20.21
CA ASP A 655 14.65 7.13 -19.86
C ASP A 655 14.74 7.19 -18.34
N GLN A 656 15.37 6.18 -17.74
CA GLN A 656 15.44 5.92 -16.32
C GLN A 656 16.89 5.96 -15.88
N SER A 657 17.18 6.72 -14.81
CA SER A 657 18.51 6.80 -14.21
C SER A 657 18.45 6.81 -12.68
N SER A 658 19.50 6.36 -12.04
CA SER A 658 19.65 6.36 -10.59
C SER A 658 21.07 6.75 -10.19
N GLN A 659 21.17 7.46 -9.04
CA GLN A 659 22.40 7.78 -8.37
C GLN A 659 22.28 7.37 -6.89
N ALA A 660 23.31 6.74 -6.33
CA ALA A 660 23.35 6.28 -4.93
C ALA A 660 24.78 6.12 -4.42
N TYR A 661 24.91 5.84 -3.13
CA TYR A 661 26.20 5.49 -2.53
C TYR A 661 26.55 4.02 -2.76
N GLN A 662 27.84 3.76 -2.97
CA GLN A 662 28.43 2.44 -2.99
C GLN A 662 29.12 2.19 -1.65
N THR A 663 28.86 1.04 -1.05
CA THR A 663 29.46 0.64 0.23
C THR A 663 30.14 -0.71 0.13
N ASN A 664 31.20 -0.86 0.95
CA ASN A 664 31.87 -2.12 1.17
C ASN A 664 31.93 -2.35 2.69
N GLY A 665 31.12 -3.26 3.19
CA GLY A 665 30.78 -3.28 4.60
C GLY A 665 30.18 -1.94 5.04
N ASP A 666 30.68 -1.37 6.13
CA ASP A 666 30.23 -0.06 6.62
C ASP A 666 30.99 1.13 5.97
N ALA A 667 32.01 0.85 5.14
CA ALA A 667 32.80 1.90 4.49
C ALA A 667 32.10 2.44 3.23
N LEU A 668 32.01 3.76 3.13
CA LEU A 668 31.61 4.44 1.91
C LEU A 668 32.79 4.44 0.93
N VAL A 669 32.62 3.79 -0.23
CA VAL A 669 33.71 3.69 -1.24
C VAL A 669 33.50 4.62 -2.45
N GLY A 670 32.30 5.21 -2.59
CA GLY A 670 32.04 6.17 -3.66
C GLY A 670 30.56 6.38 -3.94
N THR A 671 30.27 6.88 -5.14
CA THR A 671 28.92 7.03 -5.69
C THR A 671 28.79 6.22 -6.97
N LEU A 672 27.66 5.61 -7.17
CA LEU A 672 27.26 4.88 -8.37
C LEU A 672 26.22 5.66 -9.15
N THR A 673 26.28 5.56 -10.46
CA THR A 673 25.22 6.01 -11.37
C THR A 673 24.92 4.87 -12.33
N GLY A 674 23.63 4.68 -12.64
CA GLY A 674 23.21 3.67 -13.60
C GLY A 674 21.85 4.05 -14.17
N GLY A 675 21.44 3.38 -15.24
CA GLY A 675 20.17 3.65 -15.87
C GLY A 675 19.99 2.89 -17.18
N THR A 676 18.76 2.96 -17.72
CA THR A 676 18.40 2.29 -18.97
C THR A 676 17.29 3.04 -19.67
N THR A 677 17.20 2.81 -20.98
CA THR A 677 16.08 3.29 -21.79
C THR A 677 15.32 2.11 -22.40
N TYR A 678 14.00 2.26 -22.52
CA TYR A 678 13.17 1.25 -23.15
C TYR A 678 11.91 1.84 -23.80
N ASN A 679 11.33 1.05 -24.72
CA ASN A 679 10.13 1.43 -25.46
C ASN A 679 9.03 0.39 -25.25
N ASN A 680 7.79 0.84 -25.12
CA ASN A 680 6.61 -0.01 -25.06
C ASN A 680 5.54 0.47 -26.03
N VAL A 681 4.92 -0.50 -26.71
CA VAL A 681 3.73 -0.28 -27.55
C VAL A 681 2.55 -0.92 -26.85
N LEU A 682 1.53 -0.12 -26.51
CA LEU A 682 0.39 -0.49 -25.71
C LEU A 682 -0.91 -0.32 -26.53
N PRO A 683 -1.31 -1.33 -27.32
CA PRO A 683 -2.61 -1.33 -27.98
C PRO A 683 -3.74 -1.55 -26.99
N SER A 684 -4.89 -0.91 -27.23
CA SER A 684 -6.12 -1.07 -26.46
C SER A 684 -7.35 -1.11 -27.39
N LEU A 685 -8.35 -1.88 -26.95
CA LEU A 685 -9.66 -1.99 -27.60
C LEU A 685 -10.72 -2.14 -26.52
N ASN A 686 -11.73 -1.28 -26.53
CA ASN A 686 -12.93 -1.38 -25.74
C ASN A 686 -14.15 -1.36 -26.68
N LEU A 687 -15.04 -2.33 -26.56
CA LEU A 687 -16.26 -2.43 -27.32
C LEU A 687 -17.45 -2.60 -26.37
N ILE A 688 -18.51 -1.84 -26.61
CA ILE A 688 -19.72 -1.83 -25.80
C ILE A 688 -20.90 -2.04 -26.73
N ALA A 689 -21.59 -3.17 -26.58
CA ALA A 689 -22.78 -3.51 -27.33
C ALA A 689 -24.02 -3.33 -26.44
N GLN A 690 -24.96 -2.49 -26.85
CA GLN A 690 -26.26 -2.36 -26.18
C GLN A 690 -27.18 -3.44 -26.71
N ILE A 691 -27.26 -4.59 -26.01
CA ILE A 691 -27.98 -5.79 -26.44
C ILE A 691 -29.47 -5.80 -26.03
N GLY A 692 -29.91 -4.75 -25.33
CA GLY A 692 -31.32 -4.55 -24.89
C GLY A 692 -31.50 -3.20 -24.21
N ASP A 693 -32.71 -2.93 -23.73
CA ASP A 693 -32.97 -1.70 -22.99
C ASP A 693 -32.10 -1.60 -21.75
N ARG A 694 -31.19 -0.60 -21.73
CA ARG A 694 -30.16 -0.36 -20.68
C ARG A 694 -29.44 -1.67 -20.27
N GLN A 695 -29.14 -2.52 -21.26
CA GLN A 695 -28.43 -3.79 -21.11
C GLN A 695 -27.22 -3.79 -22.02
N TYR A 696 -26.04 -3.94 -21.42
CA TYR A 696 -24.75 -3.77 -22.11
C TYR A 696 -23.89 -5.01 -21.97
N LEU A 697 -23.19 -5.35 -23.03
CA LEU A 697 -22.08 -6.28 -23.03
C LEU A 697 -20.83 -5.49 -23.38
N ARG A 698 -19.86 -5.47 -22.47
CA ARG A 698 -18.61 -4.74 -22.63
C ARG A 698 -17.45 -5.72 -22.78
N PHE A 699 -16.62 -5.48 -23.77
CA PHE A 699 -15.39 -6.24 -24.03
C PHE A 699 -14.19 -5.30 -24.02
N GLY A 700 -13.14 -5.65 -23.28
CA GLY A 700 -11.88 -4.94 -23.21
C GLY A 700 -10.71 -5.86 -23.54
N LEU A 701 -9.78 -5.38 -24.37
CA LEU A 701 -8.51 -6.04 -24.66
C LEU A 701 -7.41 -4.98 -24.66
N ALA A 702 -6.40 -5.13 -23.80
CA ALA A 702 -5.32 -4.16 -23.75
C ALA A 702 -4.00 -4.80 -23.33
N LYS A 703 -2.91 -4.26 -23.86
CA LYS A 703 -1.57 -4.44 -23.32
C LYS A 703 -1.29 -3.26 -22.40
N THR A 704 -0.95 -3.56 -21.14
CA THR A 704 -0.69 -2.58 -20.07
C THR A 704 0.72 -2.74 -19.52
N MET A 705 1.24 -1.69 -18.89
CA MET A 705 2.51 -1.72 -18.20
C MET A 705 2.41 -1.06 -16.83
N ALA A 706 3.29 -1.45 -15.91
CA ALA A 706 3.64 -0.69 -14.71
C ALA A 706 5.16 -0.64 -14.60
N ARG A 707 5.72 0.54 -14.33
CA ARG A 707 7.16 0.69 -14.10
C ARG A 707 7.55 -0.04 -12.83
N GLY A 708 8.83 -0.43 -12.70
CA GLY A 708 9.36 -1.07 -11.50
C GLY A 708 9.16 -0.21 -10.25
N ARG A 709 9.32 -0.80 -9.09
CA ARG A 709 9.34 -0.05 -7.82
C ARG A 709 10.56 0.87 -7.81
N ILE A 710 10.41 2.09 -7.31
CA ILE A 710 11.49 3.08 -7.32
C ILE A 710 12.66 2.64 -6.42
N ASP A 711 12.37 1.98 -5.30
CA ASP A 711 13.38 1.42 -4.41
C ASP A 711 14.13 0.21 -5.02
N ASP A 712 13.53 -0.51 -5.96
CA ASP A 712 14.18 -1.56 -6.73
C ASP A 712 15.08 -0.98 -7.85
N GLU A 713 14.73 0.20 -8.39
CA GLU A 713 15.45 0.88 -9.47
C GLU A 713 16.70 1.65 -8.99
N LYS A 714 16.90 1.79 -7.67
CA LYS A 714 18.11 2.42 -7.13
C LYS A 714 19.37 1.65 -7.53
N VAL A 715 20.45 2.39 -7.79
CA VAL A 715 21.77 1.81 -8.10
C VAL A 715 22.58 1.50 -6.84
N ALA A 716 22.03 1.76 -5.65
CA ALA A 716 22.66 1.46 -4.38
C ALA A 716 23.05 -0.02 -4.27
N SER A 717 24.27 -0.28 -3.89
CA SER A 717 24.77 -1.63 -3.65
C SER A 717 25.69 -1.67 -2.44
N SER A 718 25.80 -2.85 -1.84
CA SER A 718 26.62 -3.10 -0.70
C SER A 718 27.29 -4.47 -0.82
N ALA A 719 28.49 -4.62 -0.26
CA ALA A 719 29.21 -5.87 -0.24
C ALA A 719 29.95 -6.04 1.09
N SER A 720 30.09 -7.27 1.53
CA SER A 720 30.83 -7.65 2.72
C SER A 720 31.57 -8.97 2.51
N VAL A 721 32.63 -9.19 3.30
CA VAL A 721 33.36 -10.44 3.38
C VAL A 721 32.98 -11.13 4.68
N GLY A 722 32.56 -12.38 4.62
CA GLY A 722 32.19 -13.17 5.78
C GLY A 722 32.62 -14.62 5.70
N GLU A 723 32.78 -15.28 6.85
CA GLU A 723 32.96 -16.73 6.92
C GLU A 723 31.61 -17.44 6.83
N VAL A 724 31.53 -18.43 5.97
CA VAL A 724 30.32 -19.29 5.86
C VAL A 724 30.27 -20.18 7.09
N SER A 725 29.32 -19.90 7.98
CA SER A 725 29.22 -20.57 9.28
C SER A 725 28.67 -22.00 9.19
N SER A 726 27.93 -22.36 8.13
CA SER A 726 27.28 -23.68 7.99
C SER A 726 26.92 -23.99 6.54
N GLY A 727 26.68 -25.25 6.24
CA GLY A 727 26.29 -25.72 4.91
C GLY A 727 27.46 -25.95 3.95
N PRO A 728 27.20 -26.10 2.64
CA PRO A 728 28.23 -26.24 1.62
C PRO A 728 29.14 -25.00 1.58
N GLY A 729 30.41 -25.16 1.84
CA GLY A 729 31.40 -24.08 1.93
C GLY A 729 31.65 -23.58 3.35
N ALA A 730 31.15 -24.26 4.40
CA ALA A 730 31.42 -23.90 5.79
C ALA A 730 32.95 -23.78 6.05
N GLY A 731 33.36 -22.71 6.73
CA GLY A 731 34.74 -22.36 6.94
C GLY A 731 35.43 -21.64 5.78
N GLN A 732 34.73 -21.40 4.66
CA GLN A 732 35.26 -20.55 3.59
C GLN A 732 34.91 -19.10 3.87
N VAL A 733 35.82 -18.21 3.55
CA VAL A 733 35.56 -16.76 3.58
C VAL A 733 35.16 -16.32 2.18
N LEU A 734 33.94 -15.86 2.03
CA LEU A 734 33.36 -15.50 0.75
C LEU A 734 32.81 -14.05 0.74
N TRP A 735 32.75 -13.50 -0.45
CA TRP A 735 32.00 -12.26 -0.71
C TRP A 735 30.49 -12.50 -0.74
N SER A 736 29.75 -11.55 -0.20
CA SER A 736 28.30 -11.45 -0.36
C SER A 736 27.89 -10.00 -0.56
N GLY A 737 26.84 -9.76 -1.31
CA GLY A 737 26.35 -8.41 -1.55
C GLY A 737 24.91 -8.37 -1.99
N SER A 738 24.34 -7.17 -1.97
CA SER A 738 23.01 -6.89 -2.49
C SER A 738 22.91 -5.47 -3.01
N GLY A 739 21.93 -5.22 -3.88
CA GLY A 739 21.67 -3.89 -4.42
C GLY A 739 20.39 -3.83 -5.22
N GLY A 740 19.97 -2.62 -5.57
CA GLY A 740 18.93 -2.43 -6.55
C GLY A 740 19.43 -2.65 -7.99
N ASN A 741 18.57 -2.41 -8.98
CA ASN A 741 18.90 -2.58 -10.38
C ASN A 741 18.30 -1.45 -11.24
N PRO A 742 19.09 -0.45 -11.60
CA PRO A 742 18.62 0.67 -12.42
C PRO A 742 18.29 0.28 -13.89
N ASN A 743 18.57 -0.97 -14.29
CA ASN A 743 18.29 -1.50 -15.61
C ASN A 743 16.97 -2.27 -15.70
N LEU A 744 16.14 -2.22 -14.68
CA LEU A 744 14.84 -2.88 -14.65
C LEU A 744 13.94 -2.37 -15.78
N LYS A 745 13.28 -3.31 -16.45
CA LYS A 745 12.21 -3.02 -17.41
C LYS A 745 10.85 -3.14 -16.72
N PRO A 746 9.82 -2.44 -17.22
CA PRO A 746 8.52 -2.45 -16.57
C PRO A 746 7.89 -3.84 -16.56
N TYR A 747 6.96 -4.06 -15.62
CA TYR A 747 6.00 -5.15 -15.71
C TYR A 747 5.11 -4.92 -16.91
N VAL A 748 4.83 -5.95 -17.69
CA VAL A 748 3.97 -5.89 -18.88
C VAL A 748 2.94 -7.01 -18.82
N ALA A 749 1.69 -6.69 -19.14
CA ALA A 749 0.63 -7.67 -19.22
C ALA A 749 -0.29 -7.47 -20.40
N VAL A 750 -0.92 -8.56 -20.84
CA VAL A 750 -2.07 -8.53 -21.76
C VAL A 750 -3.32 -8.94 -21.00
N GLY A 751 -4.28 -8.03 -20.93
CA GLY A 751 -5.56 -8.21 -20.25
C GLY A 751 -6.71 -8.39 -21.23
N THR A 752 -7.65 -9.27 -20.89
CA THR A 752 -8.93 -9.44 -21.57
C THR A 752 -10.03 -9.40 -20.52
N ASP A 753 -11.02 -8.56 -20.73
CA ASP A 753 -12.14 -8.33 -19.84
C ASP A 753 -13.47 -8.48 -20.60
N LEU A 754 -14.45 -9.12 -19.96
CA LEU A 754 -15.82 -9.21 -20.48
C LEU A 754 -16.77 -8.92 -19.32
N SER A 755 -17.66 -7.92 -19.49
CA SER A 755 -18.67 -7.54 -18.50
C SER A 755 -20.06 -7.53 -19.14
N TRP A 756 -21.02 -8.10 -18.42
CA TRP A 756 -22.44 -7.94 -18.70
C TRP A 756 -23.08 -7.08 -17.63
N GLU A 757 -23.88 -6.10 -18.04
CA GLU A 757 -24.49 -5.12 -17.15
C GLU A 757 -25.96 -4.91 -17.53
N LYS A 758 -26.85 -4.84 -16.54
CA LYS A 758 -28.25 -4.47 -16.71
C LYS A 758 -28.61 -3.43 -15.68
N TYR A 759 -29.10 -2.30 -16.16
CA TYR A 759 -29.55 -1.17 -15.33
C TYR A 759 -31.08 -1.10 -15.32
N PHE A 760 -31.65 -0.81 -14.14
CA PHE A 760 -33.08 -0.62 -13.97
C PHE A 760 -33.35 0.51 -12.98
N GLY A 761 -34.41 1.28 -13.21
CA GLY A 761 -34.67 2.46 -12.39
C GLY A 761 -33.55 3.49 -12.48
N LYS A 762 -33.34 4.23 -11.40
CA LYS A 762 -32.30 5.27 -11.32
C LYS A 762 -31.03 4.77 -10.64
N SER A 763 -31.19 4.01 -9.55
CA SER A 763 -30.08 3.59 -8.67
C SER A 763 -29.99 2.07 -8.49
N SER A 764 -30.50 1.30 -9.47
CA SER A 764 -30.47 -0.17 -9.42
C SER A 764 -29.79 -0.75 -10.65
N TYR A 765 -28.91 -1.72 -10.43
CA TYR A 765 -28.24 -2.47 -11.48
C TYR A 765 -27.76 -3.84 -10.98
N VAL A 766 -27.46 -4.72 -11.91
CA VAL A 766 -26.67 -5.92 -11.69
C VAL A 766 -25.60 -6.03 -12.76
N ALA A 767 -24.43 -6.51 -12.39
CA ALA A 767 -23.31 -6.71 -13.31
C ALA A 767 -22.54 -7.99 -12.95
N ALA A 768 -22.02 -8.64 -13.98
CA ALA A 768 -21.13 -9.77 -13.86
C ALA A 768 -19.97 -9.60 -14.86
N ALA A 769 -18.74 -9.69 -14.38
CA ALA A 769 -17.56 -9.54 -15.20
C ALA A 769 -16.58 -10.69 -14.98
N VAL A 770 -15.92 -11.10 -16.04
CA VAL A 770 -14.78 -12.02 -15.99
C VAL A 770 -13.57 -11.34 -16.59
N PHE A 771 -12.41 -11.60 -16.02
CA PHE A 771 -11.17 -11.05 -16.54
C PHE A 771 -10.06 -12.10 -16.54
N ASN A 772 -9.15 -11.93 -17.48
CA ASN A 772 -7.90 -12.69 -17.56
C ASN A 772 -6.76 -11.73 -17.88
N LYS A 773 -5.70 -11.78 -17.09
CA LYS A 773 -4.49 -10.99 -17.27
C LYS A 773 -3.28 -11.91 -17.33
N ASN A 774 -2.58 -11.88 -18.45
CA ASN A 774 -1.36 -12.63 -18.67
C ASN A 774 -0.17 -11.69 -18.46
N LEU A 775 0.57 -11.89 -17.38
CA LEU A 775 1.81 -11.16 -17.08
C LEU A 775 2.91 -11.71 -17.99
N LEU A 776 3.49 -10.87 -18.81
CA LEU A 776 4.56 -11.27 -19.73
C LEU A 776 5.92 -11.38 -19.03
N ASN A 777 6.09 -10.61 -17.96
CA ASN A 777 7.25 -10.62 -17.09
C ASN A 777 6.84 -10.29 -15.65
N TYR A 778 7.73 -10.60 -14.70
CA TYR A 778 7.63 -10.24 -13.29
C TYR A 778 9.02 -9.88 -12.77
N ILE A 779 9.14 -8.90 -11.88
CA ILE A 779 10.40 -8.54 -11.20
C ILE A 779 10.47 -9.33 -9.90
N TYR A 780 11.59 -9.99 -9.66
CA TYR A 780 11.86 -10.77 -8.44
C TYR A 780 13.32 -10.65 -8.05
N ASN A 781 13.62 -10.85 -6.77
CA ASN A 781 15.00 -10.87 -6.28
C ASN A 781 15.70 -12.17 -6.73
N LYS A 782 16.80 -12.01 -7.44
CA LYS A 782 17.66 -13.09 -7.92
C LYS A 782 19.01 -13.02 -7.27
N THR A 783 19.50 -14.15 -6.79
CA THR A 783 20.87 -14.28 -6.30
C THR A 783 21.75 -14.90 -7.38
N VAL A 784 22.82 -14.18 -7.74
CA VAL A 784 23.91 -14.64 -8.61
C VAL A 784 25.02 -15.11 -7.72
N LEU A 785 25.53 -16.34 -7.90
CA LEU A 785 26.53 -16.97 -7.02
C LEU A 785 27.97 -16.73 -7.47
N ASP A 786 28.17 -16.20 -8.67
CA ASP A 786 29.45 -15.96 -9.31
C ASP A 786 29.65 -14.48 -9.69
N TYR A 787 29.10 -13.57 -8.88
CA TYR A 787 29.27 -12.14 -9.05
C TYR A 787 30.70 -11.72 -8.75
N ASP A 788 31.29 -10.88 -9.63
CA ASP A 788 32.67 -10.40 -9.50
C ASP A 788 32.77 -9.18 -8.57
N PHE A 789 33.36 -9.36 -7.42
CA PHE A 789 33.61 -8.31 -6.41
C PHE A 789 35.01 -7.67 -6.55
N SER A 790 35.74 -7.86 -7.65
CA SER A 790 37.09 -7.31 -7.85
C SER A 790 37.17 -5.79 -7.69
N ASN A 791 36.06 -5.09 -7.88
CA ASN A 791 35.96 -3.63 -7.71
C ASN A 791 35.61 -3.20 -6.28
N TYR A 792 35.43 -4.15 -5.36
CA TYR A 792 35.13 -3.86 -3.95
C TYR A 792 36.37 -4.06 -3.09
N THR A 793 36.52 -3.25 -2.06
CA THR A 793 37.62 -3.35 -1.10
C THR A 793 37.16 -4.16 0.09
N ASN A 794 37.96 -5.13 0.53
CA ASN A 794 37.70 -5.88 1.75
C ASN A 794 37.90 -4.98 2.99
N ASP A 795 36.83 -4.64 3.68
CA ASP A 795 36.79 -3.81 4.89
C ASP A 795 37.17 -4.60 6.17
N THR A 796 37.20 -5.94 6.08
CA THR A 796 37.55 -6.84 7.18
C THR A 796 38.91 -7.49 6.92
N PRO A 797 40.01 -6.79 7.16
CA PRO A 797 41.35 -7.27 6.77
C PRO A 797 41.77 -8.61 7.42
N THR A 798 41.12 -8.97 8.53
CA THR A 798 41.31 -10.25 9.21
C THR A 798 40.69 -11.45 8.47
N LEU A 799 39.71 -11.21 7.62
CA LEU A 799 39.05 -12.21 6.78
C LEU A 799 39.57 -12.06 5.34
N LYS A 800 40.20 -13.07 4.82
CA LYS A 800 40.68 -13.07 3.43
C LYS A 800 39.75 -13.92 2.60
N PRO A 801 39.03 -13.33 1.63
CA PRO A 801 38.15 -14.10 0.77
C PRO A 801 38.93 -15.09 -0.08
N THR A 802 38.42 -16.30 -0.23
CA THR A 802 39.04 -17.38 -1.02
C THR A 802 38.97 -17.10 -2.53
N SER A 803 38.09 -16.20 -2.95
CA SER A 803 37.85 -15.79 -4.34
C SER A 803 37.35 -14.36 -4.37
N ASN A 804 37.54 -13.66 -5.51
CA ASN A 804 36.84 -12.39 -5.79
C ASN A 804 35.39 -12.59 -6.26
N TYR A 805 34.97 -13.83 -6.43
CA TYR A 805 33.57 -14.16 -6.80
C TYR A 805 32.78 -14.56 -5.57
N GLY A 806 31.50 -14.18 -5.54
CA GLY A 806 30.62 -14.46 -4.43
C GLY A 806 29.14 -14.30 -4.81
N SER A 807 28.25 -14.26 -3.81
CA SER A 807 26.83 -14.14 -4.03
C SER A 807 26.36 -12.67 -4.05
N PHE A 808 25.55 -12.28 -5.05
CA PHE A 808 24.95 -10.95 -5.14
C PHE A 808 23.46 -11.06 -5.41
N THR A 809 22.64 -10.41 -4.57
CA THR A 809 21.19 -10.43 -4.69
C THR A 809 20.67 -9.09 -5.21
N THR A 810 19.91 -9.12 -6.31
CA THR A 810 19.37 -7.93 -6.98
C THR A 810 18.01 -8.23 -7.59
N PRO A 811 17.10 -7.23 -7.70
CA PRO A 811 15.87 -7.39 -8.46
C PRO A 811 16.17 -7.55 -9.96
N GLU A 812 15.55 -8.53 -10.59
CA GLU A 812 15.66 -8.81 -12.02
C GLU A 812 14.30 -9.07 -12.68
N ASN A 813 14.20 -8.77 -13.98
CA ASN A 813 13.04 -9.15 -14.78
C ASN A 813 13.08 -10.65 -15.10
N GLY A 814 12.07 -11.37 -14.66
CA GLY A 814 11.93 -12.80 -14.92
C GLY A 814 10.60 -13.17 -15.60
N THR A 815 10.29 -14.44 -15.58
CA THR A 815 9.07 -14.97 -16.20
C THR A 815 7.85 -14.44 -15.47
N GLY A 816 6.82 -14.07 -16.22
CA GLY A 816 5.54 -13.62 -15.70
C GLY A 816 4.65 -14.76 -15.23
N GLY A 817 3.37 -14.47 -15.15
CA GLY A 817 2.36 -15.39 -14.66
C GLY A 817 0.98 -15.08 -15.22
N LYS A 818 -0.04 -15.62 -14.58
CA LYS A 818 -1.43 -15.46 -15.01
C LYS A 818 -2.31 -15.07 -13.82
N MET A 819 -3.22 -14.13 -14.04
CA MET A 819 -4.27 -13.76 -13.11
C MET A 819 -5.63 -13.79 -13.80
N GLN A 820 -6.64 -14.37 -13.14
CA GLN A 820 -7.98 -14.44 -13.67
C GLN A 820 -9.01 -14.35 -12.55
N GLY A 821 -10.20 -13.84 -12.86
CA GLY A 821 -11.23 -13.70 -11.84
C GLY A 821 -12.63 -13.45 -12.36
N LEU A 822 -13.55 -13.51 -11.40
CA LEU A 822 -14.97 -13.20 -11.55
C LEU A 822 -15.31 -12.04 -10.61
N GLU A 823 -16.04 -11.06 -11.10
CA GLU A 823 -16.56 -9.94 -10.33
C GLU A 823 -18.09 -9.92 -10.50
N LEU A 824 -18.80 -9.91 -9.39
CA LEU A 824 -20.26 -9.74 -9.34
C LEU A 824 -20.55 -8.45 -8.56
N SER A 825 -21.45 -7.62 -9.05
CA SER A 825 -21.87 -6.41 -8.35
C SER A 825 -23.31 -6.05 -8.64
N GLY A 826 -23.90 -5.29 -7.73
CA GLY A 826 -25.26 -4.82 -7.90
C GLY A 826 -25.68 -3.84 -6.84
N ALA A 827 -26.69 -3.06 -7.16
CA ALA A 827 -27.43 -2.19 -6.25
C ALA A 827 -28.93 -2.36 -6.52
N LEU A 828 -29.73 -2.32 -5.47
CA LEU A 828 -31.17 -2.49 -5.57
C LEU A 828 -31.91 -1.55 -4.61
N GLU A 829 -32.81 -0.77 -5.13
CA GLU A 829 -33.79 0.00 -4.34
C GLU A 829 -34.97 -0.88 -3.92
N GLY A 830 -35.32 -0.88 -2.64
CA GLY A 830 -36.39 -1.68 -2.08
C GLY A 830 -37.78 -1.32 -2.63
N GLY A 831 -37.98 -0.07 -2.96
CA GLY A 831 -39.21 0.42 -3.58
C GLY A 831 -39.58 -0.25 -4.93
N MET A 832 -38.58 -0.74 -5.65
CA MET A 832 -38.76 -1.53 -6.89
C MET A 832 -39.27 -2.94 -6.60
N VAL A 833 -38.96 -3.51 -5.44
CA VAL A 833 -39.39 -4.86 -5.04
C VAL A 833 -40.79 -4.80 -4.42
N ALA A 834 -41.00 -3.88 -3.47
CA ALA A 834 -42.29 -3.68 -2.83
C ALA A 834 -42.41 -2.26 -2.26
N ARG A 835 -43.60 -1.65 -2.33
CA ARG A 835 -43.86 -0.31 -1.76
C ARG A 835 -43.57 -0.22 -0.26
N ALA A 836 -43.68 -1.33 0.48
CA ALA A 836 -43.36 -1.38 1.89
C ALA A 836 -41.84 -1.24 2.18
N LEU A 837 -41.02 -1.50 1.19
CA LEU A 837 -39.55 -1.37 1.27
C LEU A 837 -39.03 -0.04 0.69
N ASP A 838 -39.91 0.90 0.38
CA ASP A 838 -39.53 2.21 -0.13
C ASP A 838 -38.66 2.98 0.90
N GLY A 839 -37.53 3.50 0.45
CA GLY A 839 -36.49 4.09 1.29
C GLY A 839 -35.38 3.10 1.72
N PHE A 840 -35.62 1.80 1.69
CA PHE A 840 -34.56 0.80 1.86
C PHE A 840 -33.82 0.55 0.56
N GLY A 841 -32.52 0.25 0.67
CA GLY A 841 -31.73 -0.19 -0.46
C GLY A 841 -30.55 -1.04 -0.01
N MET A 842 -29.95 -1.70 -1.00
CA MET A 842 -28.76 -2.50 -0.82
C MET A 842 -27.80 -2.31 -1.98
N GLN A 843 -26.52 -2.38 -1.68
CA GLN A 843 -25.44 -2.42 -2.66
C GLN A 843 -24.41 -3.47 -2.22
N GLY A 844 -23.90 -4.25 -3.15
CA GLY A 844 -22.90 -5.25 -2.80
C GLY A 844 -22.09 -5.68 -4.00
N ASN A 845 -20.92 -6.26 -3.67
CA ASN A 845 -20.07 -6.90 -4.67
C ASN A 845 -19.35 -8.11 -4.08
N PHE A 846 -18.96 -8.99 -4.97
CA PHE A 846 -18.13 -10.15 -4.67
C PHE A 846 -17.12 -10.36 -5.80
N THR A 847 -15.87 -10.54 -5.44
CA THR A 847 -14.78 -10.80 -6.37
C THR A 847 -14.03 -12.06 -5.97
N LEU A 848 -13.83 -12.94 -6.95
CA LEU A 848 -13.01 -14.15 -6.83
C LEU A 848 -11.83 -14.03 -7.78
N ILE A 849 -10.61 -14.16 -7.25
CA ILE A 849 -9.36 -13.99 -8.01
C ILE A 849 -8.46 -15.21 -7.80
N ASN A 850 -7.88 -15.70 -8.88
CA ASN A 850 -6.82 -16.69 -8.84
C ASN A 850 -5.61 -16.16 -9.60
N SER A 851 -4.42 -16.36 -9.06
CA SER A 851 -3.15 -16.09 -9.75
C SER A 851 -2.27 -17.33 -9.73
N THR A 852 -1.43 -17.44 -10.74
CA THR A 852 -0.39 -18.47 -10.81
C THR A 852 0.86 -17.79 -11.36
N VAL A 853 1.92 -17.77 -10.56
CA VAL A 853 3.26 -17.32 -10.96
C VAL A 853 4.25 -18.43 -10.65
N PRO A 854 5.35 -18.56 -11.39
CA PRO A 854 6.39 -19.54 -11.04
C PRO A 854 6.89 -19.29 -9.61
N VAL A 855 7.00 -20.33 -8.78
CA VAL A 855 7.47 -20.19 -7.38
C VAL A 855 8.85 -19.56 -7.34
N SER A 856 9.73 -19.93 -8.26
CA SER A 856 11.07 -19.32 -8.41
C SER A 856 11.07 -17.82 -8.72
N ALA A 857 9.93 -17.28 -9.18
CA ALA A 857 9.77 -15.84 -9.43
C ALA A 857 9.26 -15.05 -8.23
N VAL A 858 8.79 -15.74 -7.17
CA VAL A 858 8.16 -15.09 -6.01
C VAL A 858 8.91 -15.37 -4.72
N SER A 859 9.61 -16.50 -4.63
CA SER A 859 10.31 -16.90 -3.43
C SER A 859 11.33 -18.01 -3.71
N SER A 860 12.48 -17.93 -3.07
CA SER A 860 13.44 -19.05 -2.97
C SER A 860 13.04 -20.09 -1.92
N ILE A 861 11.90 -19.90 -1.25
CA ILE A 861 11.44 -20.76 -0.15
C ILE A 861 10.75 -22.00 -0.70
N PRO A 862 11.21 -23.21 -0.38
CA PRO A 862 10.52 -24.45 -0.72
C PRO A 862 9.10 -24.47 -0.16
N GLY A 863 8.11 -24.80 -1.00
CA GLY A 863 6.70 -24.84 -0.60
C GLY A 863 5.99 -23.48 -0.50
N ALA A 864 6.64 -22.40 -0.87
CA ALA A 864 5.98 -21.09 -0.96
C ALA A 864 4.81 -21.15 -1.97
N PRO A 865 3.70 -20.42 -1.72
CA PRO A 865 2.58 -20.39 -2.63
C PRO A 865 2.97 -19.82 -4.00
N SER A 866 2.47 -20.43 -5.07
CA SER A 866 2.60 -19.92 -6.44
C SER A 866 1.63 -18.76 -6.73
N THR A 867 1.24 -18.00 -5.72
CA THR A 867 0.32 -16.85 -5.83
C THR A 867 1.10 -15.54 -5.70
N LEU A 868 0.62 -14.51 -6.36
CA LEU A 868 1.20 -13.16 -6.23
C LEU A 868 1.10 -12.69 -4.76
N PRO A 869 2.18 -12.16 -4.18
CA PRO A 869 2.14 -11.53 -2.86
C PRO A 869 1.11 -10.40 -2.81
N GLY A 870 0.43 -10.25 -1.68
CA GLY A 870 -0.61 -9.23 -1.48
C GLY A 870 -1.98 -9.58 -2.09
N LEU A 871 -2.08 -10.65 -2.90
CA LEU A 871 -3.29 -11.01 -3.60
C LEU A 871 -4.25 -11.79 -2.71
N SER A 872 -5.39 -11.18 -2.39
CA SER A 872 -6.51 -11.82 -1.70
C SER A 872 -7.43 -12.52 -2.71
N ARG A 873 -7.69 -13.80 -2.48
CA ARG A 873 -8.51 -14.62 -3.39
C ARG A 873 -9.98 -14.22 -3.42
N LYS A 874 -10.53 -13.75 -2.27
CA LYS A 874 -11.93 -13.35 -2.14
C LYS A 874 -12.03 -11.97 -1.52
N ILE A 875 -12.79 -11.09 -2.16
CA ILE A 875 -13.12 -9.76 -1.66
C ILE A 875 -14.64 -9.63 -1.77
N ALA A 876 -15.30 -9.15 -0.72
CA ALA A 876 -16.73 -8.95 -0.70
C ALA A 876 -17.11 -7.71 0.10
N ASN A 877 -18.08 -6.97 -0.36
CA ASN A 877 -18.66 -5.83 0.34
C ASN A 877 -20.18 -5.91 0.27
N LEU A 878 -20.83 -5.57 1.37
CA LEU A 878 -22.29 -5.46 1.45
C LEU A 878 -22.65 -4.23 2.24
N THR A 879 -23.44 -3.35 1.63
CA THR A 879 -24.03 -2.17 2.25
C THR A 879 -25.54 -2.31 2.25
N LEU A 880 -26.15 -2.18 3.40
CA LEU A 880 -27.59 -2.01 3.56
C LEU A 880 -27.85 -0.60 4.03
N TYR A 881 -28.85 0.06 3.45
CA TYR A 881 -29.19 1.42 3.83
C TYR A 881 -30.70 1.65 3.86
N TYR A 882 -31.07 2.69 4.61
CA TYR A 882 -32.42 3.27 4.61
C TYR A 882 -32.29 4.78 4.50
N GLU A 883 -33.02 5.39 3.57
CA GLU A 883 -33.02 6.84 3.37
C GLU A 883 -34.42 7.32 3.02
N LYS A 884 -35.10 7.93 3.98
CA LYS A 884 -36.44 8.49 3.78
C LYS A 884 -36.81 9.44 4.91
N TYR A 885 -37.60 10.47 4.60
CA TYR A 885 -38.13 11.45 5.57
C TYR A 885 -37.06 12.17 6.38
N GLY A 886 -35.89 12.45 5.77
CA GLY A 886 -34.72 13.05 6.43
C GLY A 886 -33.85 12.07 7.22
N TRP A 887 -34.30 10.86 7.53
CA TRP A 887 -33.51 9.82 8.17
C TRP A 887 -32.63 9.10 7.16
N SER A 888 -31.40 8.85 7.56
CA SER A 888 -30.46 7.99 6.84
C SER A 888 -29.80 7.01 7.79
N PHE A 889 -29.80 5.73 7.45
CA PHE A 889 -29.11 4.68 8.17
C PHE A 889 -28.30 3.87 7.18
N ARG A 890 -27.09 3.44 7.55
CA ARG A 890 -26.27 2.58 6.74
C ARG A 890 -25.44 1.64 7.61
N ILE A 891 -25.36 0.39 7.22
CA ILE A 891 -24.42 -0.60 7.75
C ILE A 891 -23.68 -1.19 6.57
N THR A 892 -22.35 -1.24 6.68
CA THR A 892 -21.48 -1.78 5.63
C THR A 892 -20.59 -2.84 6.25
N GLU A 893 -20.52 -4.00 5.61
CA GLU A 893 -19.54 -5.04 5.94
C GLU A 893 -18.59 -5.22 4.78
N ARG A 894 -17.28 -5.17 5.08
CA ARG A 894 -16.18 -5.43 4.15
C ARG A 894 -15.46 -6.69 4.58
N TYR A 895 -15.22 -7.57 3.62
CA TYR A 895 -14.50 -8.82 3.82
C TYR A 895 -13.37 -8.95 2.81
N ARG A 896 -12.19 -9.30 3.31
CA ARG A 896 -11.02 -9.66 2.53
C ARG A 896 -10.48 -10.99 3.04
N SER A 897 -10.31 -11.99 2.15
CA SER A 897 -9.70 -13.25 2.54
C SER A 897 -8.21 -13.09 2.83
N SER A 898 -7.64 -14.06 3.54
CA SER A 898 -6.20 -14.13 3.77
C SER A 898 -5.39 -14.09 2.47
N PHE A 899 -4.18 -13.54 2.56
CA PHE A 899 -3.24 -13.46 1.46
C PHE A 899 -1.81 -13.62 1.98
N THR A 900 -0.91 -14.06 1.10
CA THR A 900 0.52 -14.18 1.40
C THR A 900 1.16 -12.80 1.35
N GLY A 901 1.88 -12.43 2.40
CA GLY A 901 2.77 -11.27 2.43
C GLY A 901 4.10 -11.57 1.74
N GLU A 902 5.07 -10.72 1.97
CA GLU A 902 6.43 -10.91 1.48
C GLU A 902 7.13 -12.08 2.19
N ALA A 903 8.08 -12.71 1.53
CA ALA A 903 8.91 -13.74 2.14
C ALA A 903 9.87 -13.10 3.15
N VAL A 904 9.98 -13.69 4.32
CA VAL A 904 10.84 -13.22 5.41
C VAL A 904 11.78 -14.35 5.80
N ALA A 905 13.09 -14.07 5.86
CA ALA A 905 14.06 -14.96 6.50
C ALA A 905 14.27 -14.48 7.95
N LEU A 906 13.89 -15.29 8.91
CA LEU A 906 14.17 -15.08 10.33
C LEU A 906 15.11 -16.18 10.79
N PHE A 907 16.31 -15.82 11.22
CA PHE A 907 17.29 -16.75 11.78
C PHE A 907 17.51 -18.02 10.93
N ASP A 908 17.81 -17.81 9.63
CA ASP A 908 17.97 -18.89 8.62
C ASP A 908 16.73 -19.78 8.40
N GLN A 909 15.61 -19.51 9.07
CA GLN A 909 14.33 -20.11 8.71
C GLN A 909 13.69 -19.32 7.58
N LEU A 910 13.66 -19.92 6.40
CA LEU A 910 12.93 -19.38 5.29
C LEU A 910 11.42 -19.53 5.56
N GLY A 911 10.72 -18.43 5.68
CA GLY A 911 9.29 -18.39 5.91
C GLY A 911 8.60 -17.30 5.08
N TYR A 912 7.31 -17.26 5.13
CA TYR A 912 6.52 -16.17 4.60
C TYR A 912 5.38 -15.82 5.56
N ASN A 913 5.03 -14.54 5.59
CA ASN A 913 3.92 -14.09 6.40
C ASN A 913 2.62 -14.19 5.61
N LYS A 914 1.57 -14.59 6.30
CA LYS A 914 0.22 -14.63 5.77
C LYS A 914 -0.65 -13.68 6.59
N VAL A 915 -1.14 -12.64 5.95
CA VAL A 915 -2.16 -11.78 6.54
C VAL A 915 -3.47 -12.55 6.53
N LEU A 916 -4.11 -12.66 7.69
CA LEU A 916 -5.36 -13.41 7.81
C LEU A 916 -6.55 -12.62 7.28
N ALA A 917 -7.67 -13.33 7.13
CA ALA A 917 -8.90 -12.71 6.67
C ALA A 917 -9.33 -11.57 7.60
N ASP A 918 -9.64 -10.43 6.99
CA ASP A 918 -10.18 -9.26 7.66
C ASP A 918 -11.69 -9.12 7.37
N LYS A 919 -12.43 -8.75 8.41
CA LYS A 919 -13.86 -8.52 8.32
C LYS A 919 -14.20 -7.29 9.15
N GLN A 920 -14.55 -6.20 8.48
CA GLN A 920 -14.84 -4.94 9.12
C GLN A 920 -16.28 -4.50 8.89
N THR A 921 -16.96 -4.11 9.96
CA THR A 921 -18.33 -3.62 9.93
C THR A 921 -18.36 -2.16 10.38
N ASP A 922 -18.98 -1.30 9.59
CA ASP A 922 -19.18 0.12 9.89
C ASP A 922 -20.67 0.46 9.94
N PHE A 923 -21.01 1.41 10.79
CA PHE A 923 -22.39 1.88 10.99
C PHE A 923 -22.46 3.39 10.88
N GLN A 924 -23.54 3.88 10.26
CA GLN A 924 -23.86 5.31 10.18
C GLN A 924 -25.35 5.53 10.41
N ALA A 925 -25.70 6.58 11.14
CA ALA A 925 -27.06 7.08 11.32
C ALA A 925 -27.07 8.60 11.18
N GLY A 926 -28.03 9.16 10.47
CA GLY A 926 -28.14 10.60 10.25
C GLY A 926 -29.57 11.07 10.17
N TYR A 927 -29.76 12.36 10.40
CA TYR A 927 -31.01 13.07 10.18
C TYR A 927 -30.76 14.43 9.53
N ALA A 928 -31.39 14.66 8.38
CA ALA A 928 -31.34 15.93 7.66
C ALA A 928 -32.64 16.70 7.87
N PHE A 929 -32.55 17.94 8.32
CA PHE A 929 -33.67 18.85 8.48
C PHE A 929 -33.98 19.47 7.11
N THR A 930 -35.12 19.11 6.53
CA THR A 930 -35.51 19.52 5.17
C THR A 930 -36.53 20.67 5.17
N GLN A 931 -36.94 21.15 6.35
CA GLN A 931 -37.95 22.18 6.50
C GLN A 931 -37.68 23.08 7.71
N GLY A 932 -38.30 24.30 7.70
CA GLY A 932 -38.24 25.25 8.80
C GLY A 932 -36.87 25.96 8.91
N GLN A 933 -36.61 26.51 10.09
CA GLN A 933 -35.40 27.32 10.36
C GLN A 933 -34.10 26.50 10.40
N TRP A 934 -34.21 25.18 10.45
CA TRP A 934 -33.08 24.24 10.44
C TRP A 934 -32.87 23.60 9.06
N ASN A 935 -33.56 24.08 8.01
CA ASN A 935 -33.36 23.59 6.65
C ASN A 935 -31.87 23.68 6.26
N GLY A 936 -31.32 22.63 5.67
CA GLY A 936 -29.91 22.51 5.32
C GLY A 936 -29.01 21.98 6.44
N LEU A 937 -29.49 21.92 7.71
CA LEU A 937 -28.75 21.27 8.79
C LEU A 937 -28.91 19.75 8.76
N SER A 938 -27.87 18.99 9.00
CA SER A 938 -27.95 17.55 9.28
C SER A 938 -27.06 17.15 10.44
N VAL A 939 -27.48 16.11 11.17
CA VAL A 939 -26.71 15.50 12.27
C VAL A 939 -26.32 14.09 11.85
N LEU A 940 -25.14 13.63 12.29
CA LEU A 940 -24.56 12.38 11.86
C LEU A 940 -23.82 11.68 13.02
N LEU A 941 -24.10 10.40 13.16
CA LEU A 941 -23.33 9.47 14.02
C LEU A 941 -22.69 8.42 13.12
N GLN A 942 -21.38 8.18 13.26
CA GLN A 942 -20.64 7.16 12.53
C GLN A 942 -19.83 6.31 13.52
N ILE A 943 -19.79 5.00 13.31
CA ILE A 943 -18.99 4.08 14.12
C ILE A 943 -18.23 3.20 13.13
N TYR A 944 -16.92 3.37 13.12
CA TYR A 944 -16.00 2.53 12.33
C TYR A 944 -15.50 1.37 13.16
N ASN A 945 -15.26 0.23 12.48
CA ASN A 945 -14.87 -1.03 13.13
C ASN A 945 -15.81 -1.42 14.27
N LEU A 946 -17.12 -1.38 14.04
CA LEU A 946 -18.17 -1.65 15.04
C LEU A 946 -17.96 -2.97 15.80
N THR A 947 -17.46 -3.99 15.11
CA THR A 947 -17.17 -5.32 15.66
C THR A 947 -15.83 -5.42 16.39
N ASN A 948 -15.00 -4.36 16.36
CA ASN A 948 -13.66 -4.34 16.93
C ASN A 948 -12.79 -5.49 16.36
N SER A 949 -12.77 -5.60 15.03
CA SER A 949 -11.98 -6.63 14.33
C SER A 949 -10.49 -6.39 14.52
N PRO A 950 -9.72 -7.41 14.97
CA PRO A 950 -8.28 -7.31 15.12
C PRO A 950 -7.55 -7.53 13.81
N TYR A 951 -6.36 -6.96 13.66
CA TYR A 951 -5.39 -7.35 12.64
C TYR A 951 -4.60 -8.58 13.10
N LYS A 952 -4.44 -9.56 12.20
CA LYS A 952 -3.81 -10.84 12.54
C LYS A 952 -2.92 -11.30 11.39
N THR A 953 -1.72 -11.75 11.74
CA THR A 953 -0.83 -12.42 10.78
C THR A 953 -0.42 -13.79 11.29
N GLU A 954 0.02 -14.62 10.36
CA GLU A 954 0.53 -15.96 10.60
C GLU A 954 1.90 -16.07 9.92
N GLN A 955 2.88 -16.51 10.66
CA GLN A 955 4.16 -16.91 10.07
C GLN A 955 4.04 -18.34 9.56
N ILE A 956 4.43 -18.57 8.32
CA ILE A 956 4.57 -19.89 7.73
C ILE A 956 6.06 -20.16 7.56
N SER A 957 6.59 -21.14 8.25
CA SER A 957 8.02 -21.48 8.24
C SER A 957 8.22 -22.93 7.81
N ASN A 958 9.31 -23.20 7.10
CA ASN A 958 9.81 -24.54 6.86
C ASN A 958 10.88 -24.85 7.91
N LEU A 959 10.64 -25.89 8.67
CA LEU A 959 11.60 -26.38 9.65
C LEU A 959 12.76 -27.12 8.96
N PRO A 960 13.89 -27.36 9.66
CA PRO A 960 15.04 -28.07 9.09
C PRO A 960 14.72 -29.47 8.51
N ASP A 961 13.67 -30.12 9.01
CA ASP A 961 13.16 -31.39 8.48
C ASP A 961 12.21 -31.27 7.28
N ASN A 962 12.08 -30.05 6.71
CA ASN A 962 11.13 -29.65 5.68
C ASN A 962 9.64 -29.69 6.10
N THR A 963 9.34 -29.88 7.37
CA THR A 963 7.97 -29.75 7.87
C THR A 963 7.55 -28.30 7.85
N GLN A 964 6.40 -28.00 7.22
CA GLN A 964 5.84 -26.65 7.22
C GLN A 964 4.94 -26.44 8.44
N ILE A 965 5.17 -25.36 9.16
CA ILE A 965 4.32 -24.91 10.27
C ILE A 965 3.74 -23.52 10.00
N GLY A 966 2.50 -23.30 10.44
CA GLY A 966 1.84 -22.00 10.45
C GLY A 966 1.43 -21.63 11.87
N ARG A 967 1.86 -20.46 12.37
CA ARG A 967 1.59 -20.01 13.74
C ARG A 967 1.29 -18.54 13.81
N PRO A 968 0.49 -18.12 14.82
CA PRO A 968 0.24 -16.71 15.09
C PRO A 968 1.53 -15.90 15.17
N LEU A 969 1.60 -14.78 14.44
CA LEU A 969 2.70 -13.84 14.51
C LEU A 969 2.23 -12.54 15.18
N ASP A 970 1.33 -11.80 14.54
CA ASP A 970 0.82 -10.55 15.07
C ASP A 970 -0.64 -10.66 15.51
N TYR A 971 -0.97 -9.95 16.58
CA TYR A 971 -2.34 -9.73 17.04
C TYR A 971 -2.49 -8.29 17.54
N ASN A 972 -3.10 -7.43 16.72
CA ASN A 972 -3.20 -6.00 17.00
C ASN A 972 -4.66 -5.55 17.04
N THR A 973 -4.97 -4.60 17.93
CA THR A 973 -6.30 -4.01 18.06
C THR A 973 -6.21 -2.50 18.24
N TRP A 974 -7.01 -1.75 17.46
CA TRP A 974 -7.09 -0.28 17.53
C TRP A 974 -8.45 0.23 18.04
N GLY A 975 -9.37 -0.69 18.39
CA GLY A 975 -10.66 -0.32 18.93
C GLY A 975 -11.67 0.11 17.86
N ARG A 976 -12.68 0.84 18.30
CA ARG A 976 -13.70 1.49 17.48
C ARG A 976 -13.44 2.98 17.43
N THR A 977 -13.73 3.59 16.28
CA THR A 977 -13.76 5.05 16.16
C THR A 977 -15.22 5.48 16.07
N VAL A 978 -15.64 6.32 17.01
CA VAL A 978 -16.98 6.89 17.10
C VAL A 978 -16.92 8.36 16.74
N MET A 979 -17.73 8.78 15.76
CA MET A 979 -17.82 10.18 15.31
C MET A 979 -19.24 10.68 15.46
N PHE A 980 -19.37 11.87 15.99
CA PHE A 980 -20.63 12.61 16.02
C PHE A 980 -20.42 13.99 15.42
N GLY A 981 -21.31 14.42 14.53
CA GLY A 981 -21.12 15.70 13.87
C GLY A 981 -22.37 16.34 13.30
N VAL A 982 -22.17 17.55 12.85
CA VAL A 982 -23.16 18.37 12.17
C VAL A 982 -22.63 18.82 10.82
N ASN A 983 -23.53 18.88 9.86
CA ASN A 983 -23.27 19.41 8.52
C ASN A 983 -24.34 20.46 8.23
N TYR A 984 -23.91 21.59 7.68
CA TYR A 984 -24.80 22.66 7.25
C TYR A 984 -24.52 23.02 5.80
N LYS A 985 -25.58 23.02 4.97
CA LYS A 985 -25.52 23.35 3.54
C LYS A 985 -26.51 24.50 3.22
N LEU A 986 -25.98 25.52 2.58
CA LEU A 986 -26.71 26.69 2.04
C LEU A 986 -26.74 26.64 0.51
#